data_ec5a9f9ac1e11b58ce51a7911ee5e470
#
_entry.id   ec5a9f9ac1e11b58ce51a7911ee5e470
#
_cell.length_a   1.000
_cell.length_b   1.000
_cell.length_c   1.000
_cell.angle_alpha   90.00
_cell.angle_beta   90.00
_cell.angle_gamma   90.00
#
_symmetry.space_group_name_H-M   'P 1'
#
loop_
_entity.id
_entity.type
_entity.pdbx_description
1 polymer ?
#
loop_
_entity_poly.entity_id
_entity_poly.type
_entity_poly.pdbx_seq_one_letter_code
_entity_poly.pdbx_strand_id
1 'polypeptide(L)'
;MNEQPRRKTFFGGCPHDCPDTCAMIYEVEDGRLIEVRGNKDHPMTRGGLCVKLKDYHDHHYNPDRVLYPLRRVGAKGSRQFARITWDEAIAEITARWKEIIAKHGSQAIMPYSYLGNEGLVQGLTAGDAFFNRLGSTVNEKTFCASGSSTAWLLTVGPTGGVDPESFTHSKYIVIWACNSISTNLHHWPFVLEAQKKGAKVVVIDSYRSRTAKAADWHIMPKPGTDGALAMGIIAALIENGHVDQEWVEKHTVGFPELAARASEFTPDYVERVTGVPAQDVASFAREFATIQPSVIRMGVALERHAGGGQTIRAVCAIPALAGSWRHVGGGLLQMPLWEFPVDWARVSRPDYIREGTRVVNNLQLGKALTGEMDLDPPIMGLYIYNTNPVSQAPETNKIVQGLSREDLFFVTAEHFVTDTAAYADIVLPATMAGEHDDMMFSWGHFYLTLNEKAIEPCGEARSNAEIFRLLSAAFGYDDDPRFTMSDMALAEHYLQWDAPQMAGIDMEHFRAHGYFHLAVGTPDDRLPHAEGKFPTPSGKVEFLLKDAKNFVAPPFRMMYEDKQSGEDVDPLPGYVPPRESPDSNPDLAKRYPLNVISPKSHGFLNSCYANEKHKIKGQGEQFVLISPKDAAARTIRDGDPVRVYNHRGDFEGLARVTDDVRDGVIVATLGYWRSLNRSDGSVNSISSDEFCGLGRAPTFSDNLVQVARVN
;
A
#
# COMPACT_ATOMS: atom_id res chain seq x y z
N MET A 1 -18.77 -42.56 26.21
CA MET A 1 -17.36 -42.42 25.85
C MET A 1 -17.19 -40.96 25.47
N ASN A 2 -16.46 -40.15 26.26
CA ASN A 2 -16.13 -38.80 25.84
C ASN A 2 -15.14 -38.94 24.70
N GLU A 3 -15.57 -38.72 23.46
CA GLU A 3 -14.62 -38.49 22.37
C GLU A 3 -13.78 -37.27 22.75
N GLN A 4 -12.46 -37.44 22.76
CA GLN A 4 -11.58 -36.27 22.90
C GLN A 4 -11.83 -35.33 21.75
N PRO A 5 -11.90 -34.01 21.99
CA PRO A 5 -12.11 -33.04 20.93
C PRO A 5 -11.07 -33.21 19.81
N ARG A 6 -11.53 -33.27 18.58
CA ARG A 6 -10.65 -33.45 17.40
C ARG A 6 -9.97 -32.15 17.05
N ARG A 7 -8.75 -31.94 17.53
CA ARG A 7 -7.92 -30.82 17.14
C ARG A 7 -7.20 -31.10 15.82
N LYS A 8 -7.20 -30.12 14.94
CA LYS A 8 -6.47 -30.10 13.68
C LYS A 8 -5.76 -28.75 13.52
N THR A 9 -4.65 -28.76 12.80
CA THR A 9 -3.92 -27.56 12.42
C THR A 9 -3.88 -27.42 10.91
N PHE A 10 -3.91 -26.15 10.42
CA PHE A 10 -3.82 -25.81 9.02
C PHE A 10 -2.84 -24.66 8.85
N PHE A 11 -2.21 -24.58 7.71
CA PHE A 11 -1.35 -23.43 7.36
C PHE A 11 -2.20 -22.24 6.97
N GLY A 12 -1.75 -21.04 7.36
CA GLY A 12 -2.39 -19.78 7.00
C GLY A 12 -1.39 -18.72 6.62
N GLY A 13 -1.84 -17.80 5.77
CA GLY A 13 -1.14 -16.58 5.43
C GLY A 13 -1.95 -15.37 5.88
N CYS A 14 -1.28 -14.37 6.44
CA CYS A 14 -1.94 -13.12 6.80
C CYS A 14 -2.40 -12.38 5.53
N PRO A 15 -3.72 -12.12 5.35
CA PRO A 15 -4.25 -11.56 4.11
C PRO A 15 -4.16 -10.04 4.03
N HIS A 16 -3.59 -9.38 5.01
CA HIS A 16 -3.69 -7.93 5.16
C HIS A 16 -2.61 -7.18 4.40
N ASP A 17 -2.92 -5.96 3.95
CA ASP A 17 -2.02 -4.97 3.31
C ASP A 17 -0.81 -4.63 4.21
N CYS A 18 0.15 -5.54 4.27
CA CYS A 18 1.31 -5.48 5.15
C CYS A 18 2.51 -6.22 4.53
N PRO A 19 3.72 -5.61 4.49
CA PRO A 19 4.89 -6.24 3.91
C PRO A 19 5.33 -7.53 4.61
N ASP A 20 4.86 -7.77 5.83
CA ASP A 20 5.28 -8.94 6.61
C ASP A 20 4.60 -10.24 6.19
N THR A 21 3.43 -10.22 5.59
CA THR A 21 2.66 -11.39 5.12
C THR A 21 2.86 -12.61 6.02
N CYS A 22 2.52 -12.47 7.32
CA CYS A 22 2.91 -13.43 8.36
C CYS A 22 2.39 -14.82 8.06
N ALA A 23 3.27 -15.83 8.13
CA ALA A 23 2.86 -17.22 8.11
C ALA A 23 2.18 -17.58 9.43
N MET A 24 0.98 -18.15 9.36
CA MET A 24 0.11 -18.48 10.48
C MET A 24 -0.15 -19.97 10.56
N ILE A 25 -0.59 -20.41 11.74
CA ILE A 25 -1.18 -21.72 11.97
C ILE A 25 -2.59 -21.49 12.54
N TYR A 26 -3.57 -22.08 11.88
CA TYR A 26 -4.94 -22.16 12.39
C TYR A 26 -5.10 -23.41 13.25
N GLU A 27 -5.61 -23.24 14.46
CA GLU A 27 -5.98 -24.36 15.33
C GLU A 27 -7.51 -24.50 15.34
N VAL A 28 -7.99 -25.66 14.93
CA VAL A 28 -9.42 -25.96 14.78
C VAL A 28 -9.79 -27.10 15.70
N GLU A 29 -10.87 -26.91 16.48
CA GLU A 29 -11.46 -27.92 17.33
C GLU A 29 -12.93 -28.12 16.97
N ASP A 30 -13.31 -29.34 16.59
CA ASP A 30 -14.67 -29.70 16.18
C ASP A 30 -15.26 -28.76 15.09
N GLY A 31 -14.42 -28.37 14.12
CA GLY A 31 -14.80 -27.50 13.00
C GLY A 31 -14.85 -25.99 13.34
N ARG A 32 -14.47 -25.61 14.56
CA ARG A 32 -14.40 -24.22 14.99
C ARG A 32 -12.95 -23.74 15.10
N LEU A 33 -12.62 -22.61 14.52
CA LEU A 33 -11.33 -21.96 14.68
C LEU A 33 -11.22 -21.43 16.12
N ILE A 34 -10.27 -21.96 16.89
CA ILE A 34 -10.11 -21.64 18.32
C ILE A 34 -8.88 -20.79 18.62
N GLU A 35 -7.89 -20.82 17.73
CA GLU A 35 -6.66 -20.02 17.88
C GLU A 35 -6.03 -19.74 16.51
N VAL A 36 -5.43 -18.58 16.37
CA VAL A 36 -4.52 -18.23 15.27
C VAL A 36 -3.20 -17.80 15.88
N ARG A 37 -2.14 -18.54 15.58
CA ARG A 37 -0.78 -18.24 16.04
C ARG A 37 0.19 -18.15 14.87
N GLY A 38 1.34 -17.50 15.08
CA GLY A 38 2.40 -17.45 14.07
C GLY A 38 3.07 -18.80 13.89
N ASN A 39 3.49 -19.10 12.67
CA ASN A 39 4.29 -20.28 12.36
C ASN A 39 5.73 -20.04 12.84
N LYS A 40 6.18 -20.80 13.84
CA LYS A 40 7.52 -20.66 14.46
C LYS A 40 8.66 -21.07 13.53
N ASP A 41 8.35 -21.91 12.55
CA ASP A 41 9.35 -22.45 11.63
C ASP A 41 9.61 -21.49 10.45
N HIS A 42 8.76 -20.46 10.28
CA HIS A 42 8.96 -19.46 9.22
C HIS A 42 10.12 -18.51 9.57
N PRO A 43 11.20 -18.47 8.76
CA PRO A 43 12.44 -17.77 9.14
C PRO A 43 12.28 -16.26 9.33
N MET A 44 11.50 -15.59 8.46
CA MET A 44 11.27 -14.14 8.52
C MET A 44 10.39 -13.75 9.71
N THR A 45 9.25 -14.43 9.92
CA THR A 45 8.27 -14.04 10.94
C THR A 45 8.47 -14.72 12.29
N ARG A 46 9.19 -15.84 12.34
CA ARG A 46 9.66 -16.51 13.57
C ARG A 46 8.57 -16.76 14.63
N GLY A 47 7.35 -17.02 14.18
CA GLY A 47 6.18 -17.21 15.04
C GLY A 47 5.60 -15.92 15.65
N GLY A 48 6.11 -14.76 15.28
CA GLY A 48 5.56 -13.48 15.69
C GLY A 48 4.26 -13.14 14.96
N LEU A 49 3.33 -12.50 15.68
CA LEU A 49 2.16 -11.83 15.08
C LEU A 49 2.04 -10.43 15.68
N CYS A 50 1.63 -9.47 14.87
CA CYS A 50 1.45 -8.10 15.35
C CYS A 50 0.15 -7.96 16.18
N VAL A 51 0.03 -6.84 16.89
CA VAL A 51 -1.16 -6.53 17.74
C VAL A 51 -2.48 -6.52 16.96
N LYS A 52 -2.43 -6.33 15.64
CA LYS A 52 -3.62 -6.33 14.78
C LYS A 52 -4.22 -7.74 14.64
N LEU A 53 -3.37 -8.77 14.62
CA LEU A 53 -3.78 -10.18 14.54
C LEU A 53 -4.02 -10.84 15.91
N LYS A 54 -3.82 -10.13 17.01
CA LYS A 54 -4.19 -10.64 18.32
C LYS A 54 -5.70 -10.95 18.32
N ASP A 55 -6.07 -12.14 18.77
CA ASP A 55 -7.45 -12.62 18.82
C ASP A 55 -8.15 -12.67 17.43
N TYR A 56 -7.38 -12.92 16.35
CA TYR A 56 -7.90 -12.95 14.98
C TYR A 56 -8.98 -14.03 14.76
N HIS A 57 -8.94 -15.14 15.52
CA HIS A 57 -10.00 -16.15 15.50
C HIS A 57 -11.36 -15.57 15.92
N ASP A 58 -11.41 -14.65 16.91
CA ASP A 58 -12.64 -13.99 17.33
C ASP A 58 -13.23 -13.07 16.24
N HIS A 59 -12.35 -12.51 15.37
CA HIS A 59 -12.79 -11.71 14.24
C HIS A 59 -13.71 -12.49 13.29
N HIS A 60 -13.44 -13.78 13.07
CA HIS A 60 -14.28 -14.67 12.26
C HIS A 60 -15.71 -14.80 12.82
N TYR A 61 -15.85 -14.70 14.12
CA TYR A 61 -17.13 -14.88 14.84
C TYR A 61 -17.71 -13.57 15.38
N ASN A 62 -17.21 -12.43 14.90
CA ASN A 62 -17.70 -11.14 15.32
C ASN A 62 -19.23 -11.03 15.04
N PRO A 63 -20.07 -10.67 16.03
CA PRO A 63 -21.53 -10.63 15.87
C PRO A 63 -22.02 -9.60 14.84
N ASP A 64 -21.22 -8.58 14.54
CA ASP A 64 -21.56 -7.56 13.54
C ASP A 64 -21.19 -7.97 12.11
N ARG A 65 -20.67 -9.18 11.92
CA ARG A 65 -20.27 -9.70 10.62
C ARG A 65 -21.47 -9.94 9.70
N VAL A 66 -21.34 -9.56 8.44
CA VAL A 66 -22.31 -9.88 7.38
C VAL A 66 -22.21 -11.39 7.07
N LEU A 67 -23.25 -12.13 7.41
CA LEU A 67 -23.30 -13.60 7.25
C LEU A 67 -24.19 -14.06 6.10
N TYR A 68 -24.99 -13.19 5.55
CA TYR A 68 -25.98 -13.46 4.51
C TYR A 68 -26.03 -12.32 3.50
N PRO A 69 -26.43 -12.54 2.24
CA PRO A 69 -26.66 -11.44 1.33
C PRO A 69 -27.74 -10.49 1.85
N LEU A 70 -27.51 -9.20 1.72
CA LEU A 70 -28.36 -8.14 2.23
C LEU A 70 -28.81 -7.24 1.08
N ARG A 71 -30.10 -6.87 1.07
CA ARG A 71 -30.70 -5.86 0.19
C ARG A 71 -31.09 -4.63 0.98
N ARG A 72 -30.75 -3.46 0.50
CA ARG A 72 -31.16 -2.18 1.09
C ARG A 72 -32.68 -2.03 1.08
N VAL A 73 -33.21 -1.58 2.21
CA VAL A 73 -34.66 -1.29 2.38
C VAL A 73 -34.93 0.15 2.82
N GLY A 74 -33.90 0.91 3.19
CA GLY A 74 -33.97 2.32 3.56
C GLY A 74 -33.26 3.24 2.57
N ALA A 75 -33.10 4.51 2.92
CA ALA A 75 -32.30 5.46 2.15
C ALA A 75 -30.81 5.01 2.13
N LYS A 76 -30.06 5.38 1.11
CA LYS A 76 -28.61 5.13 1.03
C LYS A 76 -27.93 5.79 2.24
N GLY A 77 -26.98 5.07 2.85
CA GLY A 77 -26.31 5.51 4.09
C GLY A 77 -27.03 5.17 5.40
N SER A 78 -28.32 4.78 5.36
CA SER A 78 -29.12 4.49 6.57
C SER A 78 -28.77 3.18 7.29
N ARG A 79 -27.96 2.31 6.67
CA ARG A 79 -27.62 0.96 7.16
C ARG A 79 -28.83 0.06 7.39
N GLN A 80 -29.96 0.32 6.71
CA GLN A 80 -31.17 -0.49 6.80
C GLN A 80 -31.19 -1.52 5.68
N PHE A 81 -31.04 -2.78 6.07
CA PHE A 81 -30.96 -3.92 5.14
C PHE A 81 -31.93 -5.03 5.55
N ALA A 82 -32.42 -5.79 4.55
CA ALA A 82 -33.14 -7.05 4.72
C ALA A 82 -32.29 -8.19 4.13
N ARG A 83 -32.31 -9.34 4.79
CA ARG A 83 -31.70 -10.55 4.27
C ARG A 83 -32.41 -11.00 3.00
N ILE A 84 -31.63 -11.42 1.99
CA ILE A 84 -32.08 -12.10 0.77
C ILE A 84 -31.26 -13.38 0.57
N THR A 85 -31.67 -14.23 -0.37
CA THR A 85 -30.87 -15.40 -0.76
C THR A 85 -29.79 -15.03 -1.78
N TRP A 86 -28.81 -15.92 -1.95
CA TRP A 86 -27.79 -15.76 -3.01
C TRP A 86 -28.42 -15.74 -4.41
N ASP A 87 -29.41 -16.60 -4.66
CA ASP A 87 -30.11 -16.63 -5.96
C ASP A 87 -30.80 -15.31 -6.25
N GLU A 88 -31.48 -14.73 -5.25
CA GLU A 88 -32.08 -13.39 -5.37
C GLU A 88 -31.05 -12.31 -5.63
N ALA A 89 -29.91 -12.34 -4.90
CA ALA A 89 -28.85 -11.37 -5.06
C ALA A 89 -28.23 -11.43 -6.47
N ILE A 90 -27.83 -12.62 -6.91
CA ILE A 90 -27.21 -12.81 -8.24
C ILE A 90 -28.20 -12.48 -9.37
N ALA A 91 -29.46 -12.88 -9.24
CA ALA A 91 -30.51 -12.56 -10.23
C ALA A 91 -30.71 -11.04 -10.33
N GLU A 92 -30.82 -10.34 -9.21
CA GLU A 92 -30.98 -8.87 -9.19
C GLU A 92 -29.77 -8.14 -9.76
N ILE A 93 -28.56 -8.49 -9.34
CA ILE A 93 -27.31 -7.89 -9.86
C ILE A 93 -27.25 -8.09 -11.38
N THR A 94 -27.49 -9.31 -11.84
CA THR A 94 -27.43 -9.65 -13.27
C THR A 94 -28.48 -8.89 -14.07
N ALA A 95 -29.72 -8.81 -13.60
CA ALA A 95 -30.80 -8.08 -14.25
C ALA A 95 -30.51 -6.58 -14.36
N ARG A 96 -30.10 -5.97 -13.23
CA ARG A 96 -29.77 -4.54 -13.19
C ARG A 96 -28.58 -4.20 -14.07
N TRP A 97 -27.53 -5.01 -14.06
CA TRP A 97 -26.36 -4.75 -14.93
C TRP A 97 -26.71 -4.95 -16.40
N LYS A 98 -27.50 -5.96 -16.77
CA LYS A 98 -27.97 -6.12 -18.15
C LYS A 98 -28.83 -4.92 -18.61
N GLU A 99 -29.67 -4.37 -17.72
CA GLU A 99 -30.44 -3.15 -17.99
C GLU A 99 -29.54 -1.94 -18.22
N ILE A 100 -28.54 -1.74 -17.33
CA ILE A 100 -27.55 -0.65 -17.45
C ILE A 100 -26.76 -0.80 -18.75
N ILE A 101 -26.30 -2.01 -19.08
CA ILE A 101 -25.54 -2.27 -20.31
C ILE A 101 -26.38 -1.98 -21.54
N ALA A 102 -27.65 -2.42 -21.56
CA ALA A 102 -28.55 -2.19 -22.70
C ALA A 102 -28.85 -0.70 -22.93
N LYS A 103 -28.91 0.10 -21.86
CA LYS A 103 -29.24 1.53 -21.93
C LYS A 103 -28.02 2.44 -22.12
N HIS A 104 -26.90 2.11 -21.49
CA HIS A 104 -25.75 3.01 -21.41
C HIS A 104 -24.45 2.39 -21.96
N GLY A 105 -24.42 1.09 -22.24
CA GLY A 105 -23.19 0.37 -22.57
C GLY A 105 -22.47 -0.16 -21.34
N SER A 106 -21.58 -1.13 -21.57
CA SER A 106 -20.87 -1.84 -20.48
C SER A 106 -19.93 -0.96 -19.66
N GLN A 107 -19.40 0.10 -20.24
CA GLN A 107 -18.53 1.05 -19.54
C GLN A 107 -19.26 1.93 -18.52
N ALA A 108 -20.61 1.87 -18.46
CA ALA A 108 -21.39 2.45 -17.36
C ALA A 108 -21.26 1.64 -16.05
N ILE A 109 -20.65 0.45 -16.10
CA ILE A 109 -20.33 -0.36 -14.93
C ILE A 109 -18.84 -0.18 -14.62
N MET A 110 -18.52 0.02 -13.36
CA MET A 110 -17.15 0.17 -12.87
C MET A 110 -16.88 -0.75 -11.67
N PRO A 111 -15.89 -1.64 -11.73
CA PRO A 111 -15.35 -2.28 -10.53
C PRO A 111 -14.47 -1.31 -9.77
N TYR A 112 -14.35 -1.51 -8.47
CA TYR A 112 -13.45 -0.75 -7.62
C TYR A 112 -12.89 -1.65 -6.52
N SER A 113 -11.58 -1.88 -6.54
CA SER A 113 -10.91 -2.75 -5.58
C SER A 113 -9.52 -2.26 -5.22
N TYR A 114 -9.03 -2.72 -4.07
CA TYR A 114 -7.62 -2.54 -3.71
C TYR A 114 -7.16 -3.65 -2.74
N LEU A 115 -6.04 -3.41 -2.00
CA LEU A 115 -5.34 -4.40 -1.17
C LEU A 115 -6.00 -4.64 0.21
N GLY A 116 -7.33 -4.76 0.29
CA GLY A 116 -8.00 -5.23 1.52
C GLY A 116 -7.71 -6.71 1.81
N ASN A 117 -7.36 -7.46 0.76
CA ASN A 117 -6.82 -8.81 0.82
C ASN A 117 -5.63 -8.90 -0.15
N GLU A 118 -4.51 -9.45 0.30
CA GLU A 118 -3.28 -9.63 -0.48
C GLU A 118 -3.12 -11.02 -1.10
N GLY A 119 -4.13 -11.88 -0.96
CA GLY A 119 -4.12 -13.18 -1.60
C GLY A 119 -4.08 -13.10 -3.12
N LEU A 120 -3.46 -14.08 -3.75
CA LEU A 120 -3.33 -14.17 -5.19
C LEU A 120 -4.69 -14.43 -5.86
N VAL A 121 -5.57 -15.17 -5.19
CA VAL A 121 -6.91 -15.55 -5.69
C VAL A 121 -7.99 -14.59 -5.20
N GLN A 122 -7.97 -14.23 -3.90
CA GLN A 122 -9.02 -13.42 -3.28
C GLN A 122 -8.69 -11.92 -3.24
N GLY A 123 -7.51 -11.53 -3.74
CA GLY A 123 -6.95 -10.18 -3.64
C GLY A 123 -7.57 -9.16 -4.59
N LEU A 124 -6.82 -8.08 -4.80
CA LEU A 124 -7.28 -6.89 -5.52
C LEU A 124 -7.70 -7.13 -6.97
N THR A 125 -7.23 -8.22 -7.58
CA THR A 125 -7.47 -8.58 -8.98
C THR A 125 -8.50 -9.71 -9.16
N ALA A 126 -9.10 -10.20 -8.08
CA ALA A 126 -10.02 -11.34 -8.11
C ALA A 126 -11.16 -11.20 -9.13
N GLY A 127 -11.67 -9.99 -9.36
CA GLY A 127 -12.73 -9.68 -10.29
C GLY A 127 -12.29 -9.20 -11.67
N ASP A 128 -11.00 -8.90 -11.87
CA ASP A 128 -10.54 -8.21 -13.07
C ASP A 128 -10.90 -8.96 -14.36
N ALA A 129 -10.71 -10.27 -14.41
CA ALA A 129 -11.04 -11.06 -15.59
C ALA A 129 -12.54 -11.04 -15.93
N PHE A 130 -13.40 -11.08 -14.91
CA PHE A 130 -14.85 -10.97 -15.12
C PHE A 130 -15.22 -9.59 -15.68
N PHE A 131 -14.75 -8.51 -15.07
CA PHE A 131 -15.08 -7.15 -15.49
C PHE A 131 -14.44 -6.78 -16.82
N ASN A 132 -13.23 -7.25 -17.12
CA ASN A 132 -12.60 -7.09 -18.43
C ASN A 132 -13.42 -7.78 -19.52
N ARG A 133 -13.89 -8.99 -19.28
CA ARG A 133 -14.76 -9.71 -20.21
C ARG A 133 -16.14 -9.04 -20.39
N LEU A 134 -16.71 -8.48 -19.32
CA LEU A 134 -17.93 -7.70 -19.36
C LEU A 134 -17.77 -6.45 -20.23
N GLY A 135 -16.55 -5.94 -20.37
CA GLY A 135 -16.22 -4.70 -21.07
C GLY A 135 -16.55 -3.45 -20.25
N SER A 136 -16.43 -3.56 -18.94
CA SER A 136 -16.67 -2.46 -18.00
C SER A 136 -15.57 -1.40 -18.07
N THR A 137 -15.79 -0.25 -17.44
CA THR A 137 -14.71 0.72 -17.14
C THR A 137 -13.60 0.02 -16.37
N VAL A 138 -12.36 0.23 -16.78
CA VAL A 138 -11.17 -0.30 -16.08
C VAL A 138 -10.84 0.58 -14.88
N ASN A 139 -10.62 -0.05 -13.72
CA ASN A 139 -10.17 0.64 -12.51
C ASN A 139 -8.64 0.64 -12.44
N GLU A 140 -8.02 1.80 -12.63
CA GLU A 140 -6.57 1.96 -12.43
C GLU A 140 -6.24 2.01 -10.94
N LYS A 141 -5.46 1.03 -10.48
CA LYS A 141 -5.20 0.76 -9.06
C LYS A 141 -3.87 1.39 -8.61
N THR A 142 -3.89 2.61 -8.08
CA THR A 142 -2.67 3.41 -7.80
C THR A 142 -2.45 3.78 -6.33
N PHE A 143 -3.34 3.41 -5.40
CA PHE A 143 -3.29 3.88 -4.00
C PHE A 143 -1.99 3.59 -3.25
N CYS A 144 -1.30 2.48 -3.53
CA CYS A 144 -0.20 2.05 -2.67
C CYS A 144 1.16 2.45 -3.23
N ALA A 145 1.58 1.87 -4.34
CA ALA A 145 2.98 1.84 -4.71
C ALA A 145 3.22 2.08 -6.20
N SER A 146 2.28 2.68 -6.91
CA SER A 146 2.42 2.89 -8.37
C SER A 146 3.56 3.86 -8.71
N GLY A 147 3.70 4.96 -7.98
CA GLY A 147 4.81 5.89 -8.12
C GLY A 147 6.15 5.25 -7.76
N SER A 148 6.17 4.51 -6.65
CA SER A 148 7.34 3.76 -6.21
C SER A 148 7.78 2.71 -7.22
N SER A 149 6.84 1.90 -7.71
CA SER A 149 7.11 0.85 -8.68
C SER A 149 7.62 1.42 -10.00
N THR A 150 6.99 2.48 -10.49
CA THR A 150 7.42 3.13 -11.73
C THR A 150 8.83 3.71 -11.60
N ALA A 151 9.10 4.44 -10.52
CA ALA A 151 10.43 5.01 -10.28
C ALA A 151 11.51 3.93 -10.11
N TRP A 152 11.20 2.85 -9.40
CA TRP A 152 12.06 1.70 -9.20
C TRP A 152 12.41 1.02 -10.53
N LEU A 153 11.37 0.67 -11.33
CA LEU A 153 11.55 0.02 -12.63
C LEU A 153 12.39 0.85 -13.59
N LEU A 154 12.19 2.16 -13.60
CA LEU A 154 12.96 3.09 -14.43
C LEU A 154 14.43 3.22 -14.02
N THR A 155 14.74 3.02 -12.75
CA THR A 155 16.09 3.28 -12.23
C THR A 155 16.92 2.02 -12.08
N VAL A 156 16.33 0.95 -11.54
CA VAL A 156 17.03 -0.31 -11.22
C VAL A 156 16.41 -1.54 -11.90
N GLY A 157 15.27 -1.37 -12.56
CA GLY A 157 14.56 -2.47 -13.26
C GLY A 157 13.76 -3.38 -12.32
N PRO A 158 13.12 -4.43 -12.86
CA PRO A 158 12.29 -5.37 -12.10
C PRO A 158 13.13 -6.33 -11.24
N THR A 159 13.73 -5.83 -10.19
CA THR A 159 14.51 -6.59 -9.20
C THR A 159 13.90 -6.47 -7.80
N GLY A 160 14.04 -7.51 -6.98
CA GLY A 160 13.60 -7.50 -5.58
C GLY A 160 14.53 -6.73 -4.64
N GLY A 161 15.73 -6.35 -5.08
CA GLY A 161 16.74 -5.74 -4.23
C GLY A 161 17.37 -6.74 -3.25
N VAL A 162 17.82 -6.24 -2.10
CA VAL A 162 18.47 -7.06 -1.06
C VAL A 162 17.42 -7.85 -0.24
N ASP A 163 17.86 -8.96 0.36
CA ASP A 163 17.03 -9.74 1.24
C ASP A 163 16.84 -9.01 2.59
N PRO A 164 15.62 -8.86 3.14
CA PRO A 164 15.42 -8.23 4.45
C PRO A 164 16.14 -8.96 5.59
N GLU A 165 16.33 -10.26 5.51
CA GLU A 165 17.07 -11.04 6.52
C GLU A 165 18.57 -10.77 6.46
N SER A 166 19.11 -10.37 5.27
CA SER A 166 20.53 -10.02 5.10
C SER A 166 20.94 -8.73 5.82
N PHE A 167 19.99 -7.93 6.34
CA PHE A 167 20.29 -6.76 7.16
C PHE A 167 21.13 -7.09 8.40
N THR A 168 21.14 -8.35 8.84
CA THR A 168 22.05 -8.82 9.91
C THR A 168 23.54 -8.69 9.57
N HIS A 169 23.90 -8.52 8.29
CA HIS A 169 25.26 -8.29 7.79
C HIS A 169 25.59 -6.80 7.62
N SER A 170 24.57 -5.92 7.64
CA SER A 170 24.75 -4.49 7.43
C SER A 170 25.45 -3.82 8.62
N LYS A 171 26.24 -2.79 8.33
CA LYS A 171 26.90 -1.95 9.36
C LYS A 171 26.32 -0.54 9.44
N TYR A 172 25.64 -0.11 8.39
CA TYR A 172 24.95 1.17 8.34
C TYR A 172 23.56 0.96 7.71
N ILE A 173 22.53 1.07 8.53
CA ILE A 173 21.15 0.78 8.13
C ILE A 173 20.37 2.08 8.12
N VAL A 174 19.82 2.44 6.97
CA VAL A 174 18.93 3.58 6.80
C VAL A 174 17.52 3.10 6.63
N ILE A 175 16.61 3.57 7.46
CA ILE A 175 15.15 3.34 7.32
C ILE A 175 14.54 4.67 6.92
N TRP A 176 14.17 4.80 5.64
CA TRP A 176 13.69 6.04 5.06
C TRP A 176 12.19 5.99 4.77
N ALA A 177 11.42 6.88 5.40
CA ALA A 177 9.97 6.99 5.28
C ALA A 177 9.23 5.64 5.53
N CYS A 178 9.75 4.85 6.47
CA CYS A 178 9.20 3.56 6.86
C CYS A 178 9.18 3.44 8.39
N ASN A 179 8.00 3.21 8.98
CA ASN A 179 7.86 2.98 10.42
C ASN A 179 7.85 1.48 10.71
N SER A 180 9.01 0.82 10.58
CA SER A 180 9.15 -0.66 10.65
C SER A 180 8.50 -1.25 11.89
N ILE A 181 8.66 -0.66 13.08
CA ILE A 181 8.05 -1.17 14.34
C ILE A 181 6.51 -1.20 14.28
N SER A 182 5.87 -0.37 13.45
CA SER A 182 4.41 -0.32 13.33
C SER A 182 3.87 -0.98 12.08
N THR A 183 4.64 -1.00 10.98
CA THR A 183 4.15 -1.36 9.63
C THR A 183 4.98 -2.39 8.89
N ASN A 184 6.11 -2.86 9.47
CA ASN A 184 6.98 -3.91 8.94
C ASN A 184 7.71 -4.56 10.13
N LEU A 185 6.91 -5.07 11.08
CA LEU A 185 7.38 -5.49 12.40
C LEU A 185 8.47 -6.56 12.33
N HIS A 186 8.35 -7.52 11.41
CA HIS A 186 9.25 -8.66 11.33
C HIS A 186 10.61 -8.34 10.67
N HIS A 187 10.74 -7.20 10.00
CA HIS A 187 12.03 -6.66 9.58
C HIS A 187 12.86 -6.13 10.78
N TRP A 188 12.18 -5.59 11.81
CA TRP A 188 12.85 -4.93 12.93
C TRP A 188 13.78 -5.85 13.75
N PRO A 189 13.48 -7.13 14.03
CA PRO A 189 14.41 -8.05 14.69
C PRO A 189 15.77 -8.18 13.99
N PHE A 190 15.81 -8.20 12.65
CA PHE A 190 17.07 -8.27 11.89
C PHE A 190 17.87 -6.98 12.01
N VAL A 191 17.20 -5.82 12.05
CA VAL A 191 17.83 -4.52 12.36
C VAL A 191 18.44 -4.54 13.76
N LEU A 192 17.72 -5.04 14.77
CA LEU A 192 18.23 -5.17 16.14
C LEU A 192 19.41 -6.14 16.24
N GLU A 193 19.41 -7.23 15.49
CA GLU A 193 20.53 -8.16 15.43
C GLU A 193 21.78 -7.51 14.85
N ALA A 194 21.63 -6.71 13.78
CA ALA A 194 22.73 -5.91 13.24
C ALA A 194 23.24 -4.86 14.23
N GLN A 195 22.33 -4.14 14.90
CA GLN A 195 22.67 -3.12 15.89
C GLN A 195 23.46 -3.71 17.08
N LYS A 196 23.07 -4.92 17.55
CA LYS A 196 23.84 -5.65 18.57
C LYS A 196 25.25 -6.02 18.11
N LYS A 197 25.48 -6.14 16.80
CA LYS A 197 26.82 -6.37 16.21
C LYS A 197 27.57 -5.05 15.93
N GLY A 198 27.00 -3.90 16.30
CA GLY A 198 27.61 -2.57 16.15
C GLY A 198 27.17 -1.79 14.90
N ALA A 199 26.14 -2.22 14.20
CA ALA A 199 25.58 -1.45 13.10
C ALA A 199 24.93 -0.15 13.64
N LYS A 200 25.11 0.95 12.90
CA LYS A 200 24.42 2.22 13.15
C LYS A 200 23.09 2.23 12.42
N VAL A 201 22.01 2.56 13.13
CA VAL A 201 20.66 2.67 12.58
C VAL A 201 20.25 4.13 12.46
N VAL A 202 19.98 4.57 11.24
CA VAL A 202 19.52 5.93 10.92
C VAL A 202 18.08 5.87 10.43
N VAL A 203 17.22 6.72 10.96
CA VAL A 203 15.85 6.87 10.46
C VAL A 203 15.68 8.26 9.86
N ILE A 204 15.16 8.30 8.63
CA ILE A 204 14.75 9.53 7.95
C ILE A 204 13.22 9.52 7.87
N ASP A 205 12.57 10.38 8.66
CA ASP A 205 11.11 10.45 8.75
C ASP A 205 10.68 11.85 9.20
N SER A 206 9.60 12.39 8.65
CA SER A 206 9.13 13.76 8.91
C SER A 206 8.52 13.95 10.30
N TYR A 207 8.39 12.90 11.10
CA TYR A 207 8.01 12.95 12.51
C TYR A 207 8.77 11.88 13.31
N ARG A 208 8.83 12.02 14.62
CA ARG A 208 9.52 11.07 15.49
C ARG A 208 8.65 9.84 15.76
N SER A 209 8.60 8.95 14.75
CA SER A 209 7.87 7.69 14.79
C SER A 209 8.41 6.72 15.84
N ARG A 210 7.72 5.59 16.09
CA ARG A 210 8.23 4.53 16.99
C ARG A 210 9.59 4.01 16.54
N THR A 211 9.80 3.87 15.24
CA THR A 211 11.08 3.44 14.67
C THR A 211 12.14 4.51 14.85
N ALA A 212 11.81 5.79 14.64
CA ALA A 212 12.72 6.90 14.85
C ALA A 212 13.16 7.03 16.32
N LYS A 213 12.28 6.71 17.28
CA LYS A 213 12.62 6.68 18.72
C LYS A 213 13.59 5.57 19.11
N ALA A 214 13.68 4.52 18.31
CA ALA A 214 14.54 3.36 18.55
C ALA A 214 15.85 3.38 17.73
N ALA A 215 16.03 4.39 16.88
CA ALA A 215 17.21 4.57 16.04
C ALA A 215 18.34 5.29 16.79
N ASP A 216 19.58 5.09 16.33
CA ASP A 216 20.75 5.80 16.84
C ASP A 216 20.78 7.27 16.37
N TRP A 217 20.18 7.55 15.20
CA TRP A 217 20.09 8.90 14.64
C TRP A 217 18.78 9.08 13.89
N HIS A 218 18.04 10.14 14.21
CA HIS A 218 16.83 10.55 13.49
C HIS A 218 17.08 11.85 12.73
N ILE A 219 16.95 11.79 11.41
CA ILE A 219 16.95 12.95 10.52
C ILE A 219 15.47 13.27 10.19
N MET A 220 15.04 14.49 10.51
CA MET A 220 13.63 14.91 10.37
C MET A 220 13.49 16.00 9.30
N PRO A 221 13.31 15.66 7.99
CA PRO A 221 13.03 16.64 6.96
C PRO A 221 11.61 17.23 7.11
N LYS A 222 11.37 18.39 6.51
CA LYS A 222 10.01 18.89 6.29
C LYS A 222 9.27 17.91 5.37
N PRO A 223 7.94 17.69 5.53
CA PRO A 223 7.18 16.80 4.66
C PRO A 223 7.36 17.16 3.17
N GLY A 224 7.59 16.13 2.35
CA GLY A 224 7.74 16.26 0.90
C GLY A 224 9.04 16.88 0.40
N THR A 225 10.02 17.07 1.28
CA THR A 225 11.34 17.60 0.88
C THR A 225 12.43 16.54 0.79
N ASP A 226 12.05 15.27 0.87
CA ASP A 226 12.95 14.11 0.79
C ASP A 226 13.75 14.09 -0.53
N GLY A 227 13.16 14.56 -1.63
CA GLY A 227 13.87 14.68 -2.91
C GLY A 227 15.03 15.69 -2.85
N ALA A 228 14.82 16.82 -2.20
CA ALA A 228 15.90 17.81 -1.98
C ALA A 228 16.98 17.25 -1.04
N LEU A 229 16.58 16.51 -0.01
CA LEU A 229 17.54 15.84 0.90
C LEU A 229 18.37 14.80 0.15
N ALA A 230 17.72 13.93 -0.67
CA ALA A 230 18.41 12.91 -1.45
C ALA A 230 19.40 13.53 -2.45
N MET A 231 18.99 14.59 -3.17
CA MET A 231 19.88 15.31 -4.08
C MET A 231 21.03 16.00 -3.35
N GLY A 232 20.78 16.55 -2.15
CA GLY A 232 21.85 17.11 -1.30
C GLY A 232 22.85 16.04 -0.81
N ILE A 233 22.37 14.84 -0.48
CA ILE A 233 23.24 13.70 -0.16
C ILE A 233 24.08 13.30 -1.37
N ILE A 234 23.48 13.23 -2.58
CA ILE A 234 24.18 12.95 -3.83
C ILE A 234 25.26 14.01 -4.09
N ALA A 235 24.93 15.30 -3.95
CA ALA A 235 25.91 16.39 -4.07
C ALA A 235 27.08 16.23 -3.07
N ALA A 236 26.77 15.95 -1.82
CA ALA A 236 27.80 15.74 -0.78
C ALA A 236 28.70 14.52 -1.04
N LEU A 237 28.15 13.41 -1.57
CA LEU A 237 28.94 12.24 -2.01
C LEU A 237 29.93 12.63 -3.11
N ILE A 238 29.49 13.41 -4.09
CA ILE A 238 30.30 13.81 -5.24
C ILE A 238 31.38 14.82 -4.81
N GLU A 239 30.99 15.90 -4.14
CA GLU A 239 31.89 16.99 -3.74
C GLU A 239 32.99 16.54 -2.78
N ASN A 240 32.69 15.59 -1.89
CA ASN A 240 33.64 15.08 -0.90
C ASN A 240 34.43 13.84 -1.35
N GLY A 241 34.27 13.40 -2.61
CA GLY A 241 35.01 12.28 -3.17
C GLY A 241 34.62 10.91 -2.58
N HIS A 242 33.35 10.76 -2.16
CA HIS A 242 32.83 9.52 -1.55
C HIS A 242 32.11 8.61 -2.57
N VAL A 243 32.20 8.93 -3.87
CA VAL A 243 31.63 8.10 -4.94
C VAL A 243 32.58 6.94 -5.26
N ASP A 244 32.06 5.72 -5.36
CA ASP A 244 32.80 4.57 -5.93
C ASP A 244 32.89 4.72 -7.46
N GLN A 245 33.89 5.48 -7.91
CA GLN A 245 34.07 5.84 -9.33
C GLN A 245 34.16 4.63 -10.22
N GLU A 246 34.88 3.58 -9.82
CA GLU A 246 35.04 2.35 -10.61
C GLU A 246 33.71 1.66 -10.84
N TRP A 247 32.87 1.55 -9.79
CA TRP A 247 31.58 0.91 -9.89
C TRP A 247 30.59 1.75 -10.73
N VAL A 248 30.59 3.08 -10.50
CA VAL A 248 29.73 4.03 -11.20
C VAL A 248 30.00 4.04 -12.71
N GLU A 249 31.26 4.13 -13.13
CA GLU A 249 31.65 4.12 -14.55
C GLU A 249 31.20 2.84 -15.26
N LYS A 250 31.33 1.69 -14.59
CA LYS A 250 30.97 0.40 -15.16
C LYS A 250 29.47 0.14 -15.19
N HIS A 251 28.74 0.55 -14.15
CA HIS A 251 27.43 0.02 -13.83
C HIS A 251 26.30 1.06 -13.77
N THR A 252 26.55 2.30 -14.20
CA THR A 252 25.52 3.33 -14.27
C THR A 252 25.45 4.02 -15.63
N VAL A 253 24.33 4.71 -15.90
CA VAL A 253 24.12 5.57 -17.08
C VAL A 253 23.69 6.94 -16.62
N GLY A 254 24.29 8.02 -17.16
CA GLY A 254 23.90 9.40 -16.88
C GLY A 254 24.52 10.00 -15.62
N PHE A 255 25.66 9.48 -15.14
CA PHE A 255 26.33 10.02 -13.97
C PHE A 255 26.82 11.48 -14.17
N PRO A 256 27.41 11.88 -15.32
CA PRO A 256 27.80 13.28 -15.53
C PRO A 256 26.62 14.25 -15.46
N GLU A 257 25.48 13.86 -16.02
CA GLU A 257 24.25 14.66 -16.01
C GLU A 257 23.63 14.73 -14.60
N LEU A 258 23.65 13.62 -13.87
CA LEU A 258 23.26 13.60 -12.45
C LEU A 258 24.14 14.50 -11.60
N ALA A 259 25.47 14.46 -11.82
CA ALA A 259 26.43 15.30 -11.10
C ALA A 259 26.19 16.80 -11.37
N ALA A 260 25.93 17.15 -12.62
CA ALA A 260 25.59 18.52 -12.99
C ALA A 260 24.28 18.98 -12.30
N ARG A 261 23.23 18.14 -12.31
CA ARG A 261 21.96 18.42 -11.60
C ARG A 261 22.18 18.53 -10.09
N ALA A 262 22.98 17.65 -9.48
CA ALA A 262 23.23 17.63 -8.04
C ALA A 262 23.94 18.89 -7.56
N SER A 263 24.80 19.52 -8.38
CA SER A 263 25.51 20.76 -8.03
C SER A 263 24.57 21.96 -7.77
N GLU A 264 23.31 21.89 -8.21
CA GLU A 264 22.27 22.88 -7.91
C GLU A 264 21.79 22.80 -6.45
N PHE A 265 22.00 21.65 -5.78
CA PHE A 265 21.58 21.38 -4.42
C PHE A 265 22.67 21.72 -3.42
N THR A 266 22.99 23.01 -3.34
CA THR A 266 24.01 23.51 -2.41
C THR A 266 23.60 23.23 -0.93
N PRO A 267 24.56 23.12 0.00
CA PRO A 267 24.27 22.89 1.42
C PRO A 267 23.24 23.87 1.99
N ASP A 268 23.38 25.16 1.72
CA ASP A 268 22.46 26.21 2.20
C ASP A 268 21.04 26.07 1.59
N TYR A 269 20.95 25.68 0.31
CA TYR A 269 19.67 25.42 -0.34
C TYR A 269 18.95 24.23 0.30
N VAL A 270 19.68 23.12 0.50
CA VAL A 270 19.13 21.89 1.09
C VAL A 270 18.68 22.13 2.54
N GLU A 271 19.50 22.78 3.36
CA GLU A 271 19.13 23.13 4.74
C GLU A 271 17.87 24.00 4.79
N ARG A 272 17.79 25.04 3.97
CA ARG A 272 16.63 25.94 3.90
C ARG A 272 15.35 25.19 3.49
N VAL A 273 15.43 24.33 2.47
CA VAL A 273 14.28 23.60 1.94
C VAL A 273 13.85 22.50 2.90
N THR A 274 14.78 21.68 3.37
CA THR A 274 14.47 20.48 4.15
C THR A 274 14.38 20.75 5.65
N GLY A 275 15.04 21.80 6.15
CA GLY A 275 15.23 22.05 7.57
C GLY A 275 16.18 21.05 8.24
N VAL A 276 16.98 20.32 7.45
CA VAL A 276 18.04 19.41 7.92
C VAL A 276 19.37 20.17 7.85
N PRO A 277 20.15 20.27 8.93
CA PRO A 277 21.42 20.98 8.92
C PRO A 277 22.38 20.44 7.85
N ALA A 278 23.06 21.32 7.14
CA ALA A 278 24.01 20.96 6.09
C ALA A 278 25.11 20.01 6.59
N GLN A 279 25.55 20.18 7.85
CA GLN A 279 26.51 19.28 8.49
C GLN A 279 25.97 17.84 8.63
N ASP A 280 24.67 17.68 8.90
CA ASP A 280 24.03 16.38 9.03
C ASP A 280 23.97 15.67 7.67
N VAL A 281 23.68 16.42 6.60
CA VAL A 281 23.68 15.89 5.21
C VAL A 281 25.09 15.41 4.83
N ALA A 282 26.13 16.20 5.09
CA ALA A 282 27.52 15.84 4.82
C ALA A 282 27.98 14.63 5.67
N SER A 283 27.58 14.59 6.93
CA SER A 283 27.92 13.47 7.84
C SER A 283 27.24 12.17 7.39
N PHE A 284 25.95 12.23 7.01
CA PHE A 284 25.23 11.09 6.47
C PHE A 284 25.90 10.56 5.19
N ALA A 285 26.20 11.43 4.23
CA ALA A 285 26.83 11.05 2.96
C ALA A 285 28.15 10.32 3.19
N ARG A 286 29.03 10.89 4.04
CA ARG A 286 30.31 10.27 4.41
C ARG A 286 30.11 8.91 5.07
N GLU A 287 29.26 8.83 6.10
CA GLU A 287 29.06 7.59 6.85
C GLU A 287 28.46 6.49 5.99
N PHE A 288 27.45 6.82 5.17
CA PHE A 288 26.81 5.87 4.26
C PHE A 288 27.80 5.26 3.25
N ALA A 289 28.72 6.07 2.72
CA ALA A 289 29.73 5.62 1.77
C ALA A 289 30.88 4.84 2.44
N THR A 290 31.29 5.23 3.65
CA THR A 290 32.52 4.68 4.28
C THR A 290 32.25 3.52 5.24
N ILE A 291 31.03 3.41 5.79
CA ILE A 291 30.64 2.32 6.70
C ILE A 291 29.89 1.25 5.91
N GLN A 292 30.63 0.32 5.32
CA GLN A 292 30.09 -0.75 4.50
C GLN A 292 30.01 -2.09 5.26
N PRO A 293 29.00 -2.96 4.97
CA PRO A 293 27.86 -2.79 4.06
C PRO A 293 26.86 -1.73 4.56
N SER A 294 26.43 -0.83 3.67
CA SER A 294 25.37 0.13 3.93
C SER A 294 24.10 -0.21 3.12
N VAL A 295 22.94 -0.04 3.73
CA VAL A 295 21.65 -0.42 3.11
C VAL A 295 20.58 0.62 3.41
N ILE A 296 19.67 0.82 2.44
CA ILE A 296 18.45 1.62 2.62
C ILE A 296 17.22 0.71 2.57
N ARG A 297 16.44 0.68 3.65
CA ARG A 297 15.05 0.22 3.64
C ARG A 297 14.16 1.40 3.30
N MET A 298 13.70 1.47 2.07
CA MET A 298 12.88 2.58 1.57
C MET A 298 11.39 2.27 1.73
N GLY A 299 10.65 3.18 2.36
CA GLY A 299 9.21 3.10 2.49
C GLY A 299 8.47 3.66 1.27
N VAL A 300 7.27 3.17 1.01
CA VAL A 300 6.40 3.69 -0.07
C VAL A 300 5.83 5.07 0.27
N ALA A 301 5.95 5.54 1.51
CA ALA A 301 5.46 6.86 1.89
C ALA A 301 6.14 8.02 1.16
N LEU A 302 7.33 7.81 0.59
CA LEU A 302 8.04 8.79 -0.24
C LEU A 302 7.23 9.24 -1.47
N GLU A 303 6.36 8.39 -1.99
CA GLU A 303 5.54 8.74 -3.16
C GLU A 303 4.30 9.58 -2.82
N ARG A 304 4.00 9.85 -1.52
CA ARG A 304 2.80 10.57 -1.08
C ARG A 304 2.85 12.08 -1.31
N HIS A 305 3.72 12.52 -2.20
CA HIS A 305 3.97 13.92 -2.57
C HIS A 305 4.03 14.07 -4.10
N ALA A 306 3.81 15.27 -4.62
CA ALA A 306 3.87 15.56 -6.05
C ALA A 306 5.18 15.07 -6.69
N GLY A 307 6.29 15.27 -6.00
CA GLY A 307 7.62 14.84 -6.44
C GLY A 307 8.03 13.42 -6.04
N GLY A 308 7.10 12.59 -5.55
CA GLY A 308 7.42 11.30 -4.94
C GLY A 308 8.21 10.35 -5.85
N GLY A 309 7.84 10.23 -7.11
CA GLY A 309 8.56 9.38 -8.05
C GLY A 309 10.00 9.83 -8.30
N GLN A 310 10.23 11.13 -8.48
CA GLN A 310 11.59 11.68 -8.64
C GLN A 310 12.42 11.55 -7.37
N THR A 311 11.79 11.70 -6.20
CA THR A 311 12.42 11.42 -4.90
C THR A 311 12.93 10.00 -4.82
N ILE A 312 12.11 9.01 -5.20
CA ILE A 312 12.49 7.59 -5.17
C ILE A 312 13.65 7.31 -6.12
N ARG A 313 13.66 7.90 -7.33
CA ARG A 313 14.79 7.80 -8.26
C ARG A 313 16.08 8.35 -7.66
N ALA A 314 16.00 9.48 -6.96
CA ALA A 314 17.15 10.07 -6.26
C ALA A 314 17.67 9.16 -5.13
N VAL A 315 16.77 8.58 -4.32
CA VAL A 315 17.15 7.64 -3.25
C VAL A 315 17.78 6.38 -3.84
N CYS A 316 17.27 5.85 -4.97
CA CYS A 316 17.86 4.70 -5.66
C CYS A 316 19.29 4.96 -6.14
N ALA A 317 19.66 6.21 -6.44
CA ALA A 317 21.01 6.56 -6.87
C ALA A 317 22.05 6.48 -5.73
N ILE A 318 21.66 6.69 -4.48
CA ILE A 318 22.60 6.77 -3.35
C ILE A 318 23.41 5.47 -3.15
N PRO A 319 22.81 4.28 -3.05
CA PRO A 319 23.58 3.03 -2.91
C PRO A 319 24.43 2.70 -4.14
N ALA A 320 24.00 3.12 -5.34
CA ALA A 320 24.77 2.96 -6.55
C ALA A 320 26.03 3.83 -6.54
N LEU A 321 25.92 5.09 -6.12
CA LEU A 321 27.06 6.00 -5.99
C LEU A 321 28.06 5.54 -4.91
N ALA A 322 27.57 4.98 -3.81
CA ALA A 322 28.39 4.49 -2.70
C ALA A 322 28.96 3.08 -2.92
N GLY A 323 28.65 2.40 -4.05
CA GLY A 323 29.11 1.03 -4.31
C GLY A 323 28.53 -0.03 -3.36
N SER A 324 27.45 0.28 -2.65
CA SER A 324 26.88 -0.59 -1.59
C SER A 324 26.41 -1.93 -2.12
N TRP A 325 26.02 -2.05 -3.38
CA TRP A 325 25.56 -3.28 -4.05
C TRP A 325 26.64 -4.38 -4.14
N ARG A 326 27.91 -4.07 -3.82
CA ARG A 326 29.01 -5.04 -3.80
C ARG A 326 28.95 -6.01 -2.61
N HIS A 327 28.10 -5.74 -1.62
CA HIS A 327 28.14 -6.41 -0.31
C HIS A 327 26.82 -7.10 0.02
N VAL A 328 26.89 -8.29 0.63
CA VAL A 328 25.71 -8.90 1.28
C VAL A 328 25.21 -7.95 2.37
N GLY A 329 23.92 -7.69 2.40
CA GLY A 329 23.31 -6.71 3.29
C GLY A 329 23.61 -5.25 2.92
N GLY A 330 24.14 -4.99 1.70
CA GLY A 330 24.34 -3.65 1.14
C GLY A 330 23.44 -3.39 -0.07
N GLY A 331 23.04 -2.14 -0.27
CA GLY A 331 22.19 -1.73 -1.39
C GLY A 331 20.84 -1.17 -0.98
N LEU A 332 19.76 -1.66 -1.55
CA LEU A 332 18.42 -1.08 -1.42
C LEU A 332 17.34 -2.17 -1.33
N LEU A 333 16.38 -1.97 -0.45
CA LEU A 333 15.14 -2.77 -0.35
C LEU A 333 13.94 -1.82 -0.31
N GLN A 334 12.98 -2.04 -1.22
CA GLN A 334 11.66 -1.40 -1.13
C GLN A 334 10.56 -2.47 -1.10
N MET A 335 10.26 -3.04 -2.24
CA MET A 335 9.23 -4.08 -2.40
C MET A 335 9.77 -5.16 -3.35
N PRO A 336 9.99 -6.39 -2.85
CA PRO A 336 10.56 -7.47 -3.67
C PRO A 336 9.54 -8.16 -4.60
N LEU A 337 8.44 -7.51 -4.95
CA LEU A 337 7.34 -8.05 -5.77
C LEU A 337 7.79 -8.64 -7.11
N TRP A 338 8.86 -8.10 -7.69
CA TRP A 338 9.35 -8.48 -9.01
C TRP A 338 9.97 -9.88 -9.07
N GLU A 339 10.29 -10.45 -7.92
CA GLU A 339 10.83 -11.81 -7.84
C GLU A 339 9.74 -12.89 -7.80
N PHE A 340 8.49 -12.53 -7.49
CA PHE A 340 7.41 -13.51 -7.42
C PHE A 340 6.97 -13.94 -8.81
N PRO A 341 7.02 -15.24 -9.13
CA PRO A 341 6.72 -15.77 -10.44
C PRO A 341 5.21 -15.94 -10.66
N VAL A 342 4.49 -14.83 -10.64
CA VAL A 342 3.04 -14.78 -10.88
C VAL A 342 2.76 -14.40 -12.33
N ASP A 343 1.91 -15.16 -12.99
CA ASP A 343 1.41 -14.84 -14.31
C ASP A 343 0.21 -13.88 -14.21
N TRP A 344 0.51 -12.60 -14.12
CA TRP A 344 -0.51 -11.56 -13.98
C TRP A 344 -1.46 -11.48 -15.18
N ALA A 345 -1.04 -11.93 -16.37
CA ALA A 345 -1.92 -12.02 -17.53
C ALA A 345 -2.97 -13.12 -17.34
N ARG A 346 -2.61 -14.23 -16.70
CA ARG A 346 -3.60 -15.24 -16.30
C ARG A 346 -4.50 -14.71 -15.19
N VAL A 347 -4.01 -13.92 -14.26
CA VAL A 347 -4.80 -13.38 -13.15
C VAL A 347 -5.85 -12.40 -13.64
N SER A 348 -5.50 -11.37 -14.37
CA SER A 348 -6.38 -10.24 -14.71
C SER A 348 -7.00 -10.33 -16.12
N ARG A 349 -6.50 -11.21 -17.01
CA ARG A 349 -6.96 -11.37 -18.38
C ARG A 349 -7.09 -10.05 -19.14
N PRO A 350 -5.98 -9.31 -19.33
CA PRO A 350 -5.99 -8.05 -20.08
C PRO A 350 -6.38 -8.24 -21.56
N ASP A 351 -6.26 -9.46 -22.10
CA ASP A 351 -6.73 -9.83 -23.43
C ASP A 351 -8.25 -9.70 -23.63
N TYR A 352 -9.03 -9.62 -22.54
CA TYR A 352 -10.47 -9.34 -22.60
C TYR A 352 -10.78 -7.85 -22.66
N ILE A 353 -9.83 -6.96 -22.40
CA ILE A 353 -10.06 -5.51 -22.48
C ILE A 353 -10.22 -5.12 -23.95
N ARG A 354 -11.35 -4.52 -24.28
CA ARG A 354 -11.66 -4.07 -25.64
C ARG A 354 -10.90 -2.80 -25.97
N GLU A 355 -10.51 -2.64 -27.22
CA GLU A 355 -9.93 -1.38 -27.70
C GLU A 355 -10.87 -0.20 -27.38
N GLY A 356 -10.32 0.92 -26.92
CA GLY A 356 -11.09 2.10 -26.53
C GLY A 356 -11.80 1.99 -25.18
N THR A 357 -11.57 0.92 -24.40
CA THR A 357 -12.08 0.86 -23.03
C THR A 357 -11.44 1.94 -22.19
N ARG A 358 -12.27 2.79 -21.55
CA ARG A 358 -11.77 3.86 -20.69
C ARG A 358 -11.22 3.32 -19.37
N VAL A 359 -10.25 4.06 -18.85
CA VAL A 359 -9.60 3.82 -17.56
C VAL A 359 -9.95 4.96 -16.61
N VAL A 360 -10.38 4.62 -15.39
CA VAL A 360 -10.62 5.59 -14.31
C VAL A 360 -9.70 5.24 -13.15
N ASN A 361 -8.86 6.20 -12.77
CA ASN A 361 -7.98 6.04 -11.63
C ASN A 361 -8.79 6.00 -10.33
N ASN A 362 -8.45 5.08 -9.44
CA ASN A 362 -9.18 4.88 -8.19
C ASN A 362 -9.15 6.08 -7.23
N LEU A 363 -8.19 6.99 -7.35
CA LEU A 363 -8.19 8.25 -6.61
C LEU A 363 -9.33 9.19 -7.02
N GLN A 364 -9.80 9.07 -8.25
CA GLN A 364 -10.82 9.93 -8.84
C GLN A 364 -12.25 9.38 -8.69
N LEU A 365 -12.46 8.38 -7.83
CA LEU A 365 -13.79 7.80 -7.60
C LEU A 365 -14.85 8.87 -7.30
N GLY A 366 -14.53 9.83 -6.43
CA GLY A 366 -15.44 10.94 -6.12
C GLY A 366 -15.85 11.74 -7.35
N LYS A 367 -14.88 12.18 -8.16
CA LYS A 367 -15.11 12.93 -9.41
C LYS A 367 -15.88 12.10 -10.45
N ALA A 368 -15.58 10.80 -10.55
CA ALA A 368 -16.28 9.90 -11.49
C ALA A 368 -17.76 9.73 -11.13
N LEU A 369 -18.07 9.65 -9.85
CA LEU A 369 -19.45 9.46 -9.37
C LEU A 369 -20.26 10.75 -9.33
N THR A 370 -19.64 11.92 -9.16
CA THR A 370 -20.32 13.22 -9.12
C THR A 370 -20.48 13.89 -10.49
N GLY A 371 -19.90 13.31 -11.54
CA GLY A 371 -19.94 13.84 -12.91
C GLY A 371 -18.86 14.87 -13.20
N GLU A 372 -17.95 15.18 -12.27
CA GLU A 372 -16.86 16.13 -12.48
C GLU A 372 -15.86 15.71 -13.57
N MET A 373 -15.83 14.39 -13.91
CA MET A 373 -14.98 13.87 -15.00
C MET A 373 -15.65 13.89 -16.37
N ASP A 374 -16.92 14.29 -16.45
CA ASP A 374 -17.70 14.31 -17.71
C ASP A 374 -17.63 12.98 -18.49
N LEU A 375 -17.81 11.86 -17.77
CA LEU A 375 -17.72 10.52 -18.34
C LEU A 375 -18.95 10.20 -19.22
N ASP A 376 -18.72 9.74 -20.43
CA ASP A 376 -19.76 9.23 -21.34
C ASP A 376 -19.50 7.75 -21.69
N PRO A 377 -20.35 6.81 -21.27
CA PRO A 377 -21.51 6.97 -20.38
C PRO A 377 -21.10 7.30 -18.93
N PRO A 378 -22.00 7.91 -18.12
CA PRO A 378 -21.75 8.08 -16.68
C PRO A 378 -21.70 6.72 -15.97
N ILE A 379 -21.09 6.66 -14.78
CA ILE A 379 -21.13 5.45 -13.95
C ILE A 379 -22.51 5.27 -13.34
N MET A 380 -23.17 4.18 -13.71
CA MET A 380 -24.53 3.79 -13.28
C MET A 380 -24.54 2.49 -12.48
N GLY A 381 -23.49 1.67 -12.61
CA GLY A 381 -23.27 0.45 -11.84
C GLY A 381 -21.89 0.47 -11.19
N LEU A 382 -21.81 0.17 -9.89
CA LEU A 382 -20.56 0.12 -9.13
C LEU A 382 -20.47 -1.20 -8.37
N TYR A 383 -19.29 -1.84 -8.40
CA TYR A 383 -19.00 -3.01 -7.59
C TYR A 383 -17.71 -2.78 -6.78
N ILE A 384 -17.81 -2.75 -5.46
CA ILE A 384 -16.67 -2.53 -4.58
C ILE A 384 -16.33 -3.82 -3.81
N TYR A 385 -15.05 -4.19 -3.77
CA TYR A 385 -14.55 -5.30 -2.96
C TYR A 385 -13.11 -5.04 -2.50
N ASN A 386 -12.70 -5.67 -1.41
CA ASN A 386 -11.34 -5.53 -0.84
C ASN A 386 -10.92 -4.07 -0.57
N THR A 387 -11.85 -3.16 -0.33
CA THR A 387 -11.55 -1.76 -0.03
C THR A 387 -12.75 -1.04 0.58
N ASN A 388 -12.47 0.01 1.38
CA ASN A 388 -13.48 0.83 2.03
C ASN A 388 -13.22 2.32 1.69
N PRO A 389 -13.56 2.78 0.46
CA PRO A 389 -13.18 4.11 -0.02
C PRO A 389 -13.73 5.26 0.81
N VAL A 390 -14.91 5.15 1.43
CA VAL A 390 -15.44 6.20 2.32
C VAL A 390 -14.52 6.46 3.53
N SER A 391 -13.69 5.49 3.91
CA SER A 391 -12.71 5.66 4.98
C SER A 391 -11.27 5.86 4.46
N GLN A 392 -10.95 5.40 3.24
CA GLN A 392 -9.56 5.28 2.78
C GLN A 392 -9.22 6.14 1.55
N ALA A 393 -10.19 6.52 0.74
CA ALA A 393 -9.93 7.30 -0.47
C ALA A 393 -9.98 8.82 -0.21
N PRO A 394 -9.22 9.62 -0.97
CA PRO A 394 -9.23 11.08 -0.84
C PRO A 394 -10.56 11.68 -1.31
N GLU A 395 -10.78 12.96 -1.01
CA GLU A 395 -12.03 13.66 -1.34
C GLU A 395 -13.28 12.90 -0.87
N THR A 396 -13.21 12.32 0.32
CA THR A 396 -14.24 11.41 0.87
C THR A 396 -15.66 11.99 0.78
N ASN A 397 -15.82 13.32 0.93
CA ASN A 397 -17.13 13.96 0.85
C ASN A 397 -17.75 13.86 -0.55
N LYS A 398 -16.94 13.93 -1.62
CA LYS A 398 -17.40 13.68 -3.00
C LYS A 398 -17.80 12.24 -3.21
N ILE A 399 -17.04 11.29 -2.61
CA ILE A 399 -17.39 9.86 -2.68
C ILE A 399 -18.74 9.62 -2.02
N VAL A 400 -18.98 10.17 -0.83
CA VAL A 400 -20.27 10.09 -0.13
C VAL A 400 -21.39 10.68 -0.99
N GLN A 401 -21.17 11.87 -1.56
CA GLN A 401 -22.13 12.49 -2.47
C GLN A 401 -22.47 11.58 -3.67
N GLY A 402 -21.46 10.99 -4.30
CA GLY A 402 -21.63 10.10 -5.42
C GLY A 402 -22.35 8.80 -5.06
N LEU A 403 -21.98 8.17 -3.93
CA LEU A 403 -22.62 6.94 -3.43
C LEU A 403 -24.07 7.16 -2.96
N SER A 404 -24.43 8.38 -2.60
CA SER A 404 -25.80 8.75 -2.20
C SER A 404 -26.78 8.85 -3.39
N ARG A 405 -26.29 8.76 -4.64
CA ARG A 405 -27.15 8.82 -5.84
C ARG A 405 -28.08 7.61 -5.90
N GLU A 406 -29.40 7.85 -5.95
CA GLU A 406 -30.40 6.77 -6.04
C GLU A 406 -30.44 6.11 -7.43
N ASP A 407 -29.92 6.76 -8.47
CA ASP A 407 -29.79 6.21 -9.81
C ASP A 407 -28.55 5.33 -10.01
N LEU A 408 -27.61 5.33 -9.05
CA LEU A 408 -26.44 4.45 -9.02
C LEU A 408 -26.82 3.11 -8.39
N PHE A 409 -26.71 2.02 -9.13
CA PHE A 409 -26.82 0.66 -8.57
C PHE A 409 -25.46 0.21 -8.02
N PHE A 410 -25.35 0.12 -6.69
CA PHE A 410 -24.10 -0.17 -5.99
C PHE A 410 -24.16 -1.51 -5.26
N VAL A 411 -23.19 -2.38 -5.56
CA VAL A 411 -22.99 -3.69 -4.93
C VAL A 411 -21.64 -3.72 -4.25
N THR A 412 -21.54 -4.32 -3.07
CA THR A 412 -20.25 -4.55 -2.40
C THR A 412 -20.15 -5.96 -1.83
N ALA A 413 -18.94 -6.56 -1.89
CA ALA A 413 -18.59 -7.76 -1.12
C ALA A 413 -17.75 -7.34 0.09
N GLU A 414 -18.22 -7.67 1.31
CA GLU A 414 -17.64 -7.11 2.54
C GLU A 414 -17.84 -8.05 3.76
N HIS A 415 -16.99 -7.91 4.75
CA HIS A 415 -17.12 -8.61 6.04
C HIS A 415 -18.10 -7.93 7.00
N PHE A 416 -18.22 -6.61 6.93
CA PHE A 416 -19.04 -5.78 7.80
C PHE A 416 -19.83 -4.75 7.00
N VAL A 417 -20.88 -4.19 7.57
CA VAL A 417 -21.51 -2.99 6.99
C VAL A 417 -20.62 -1.78 7.30
N THR A 418 -19.56 -1.62 6.49
CA THR A 418 -18.60 -0.51 6.58
C THR A 418 -19.24 0.83 6.24
N ASP A 419 -18.50 1.94 6.39
CA ASP A 419 -18.98 3.26 5.96
C ASP A 419 -19.28 3.30 4.46
N THR A 420 -18.56 2.52 3.65
CA THR A 420 -18.85 2.34 2.22
C THR A 420 -20.07 1.44 1.99
N ALA A 421 -20.13 0.30 2.65
CA ALA A 421 -21.22 -0.66 2.49
C ALA A 421 -22.58 -0.09 2.93
N ALA A 422 -22.60 0.91 3.81
CA ALA A 422 -23.82 1.62 4.23
C ALA A 422 -24.62 2.21 3.05
N TYR A 423 -23.96 2.53 1.93
CA TYR A 423 -24.59 3.10 0.72
C TYR A 423 -24.95 2.05 -0.33
N ALA A 424 -24.58 0.78 -0.12
CA ALA A 424 -24.83 -0.26 -1.12
C ALA A 424 -26.31 -0.62 -1.24
N ASP A 425 -26.74 -0.99 -2.45
CA ASP A 425 -28.04 -1.59 -2.73
C ASP A 425 -28.04 -3.07 -2.36
N ILE A 426 -26.90 -3.77 -2.60
CA ILE A 426 -26.68 -5.15 -2.21
C ILE A 426 -25.32 -5.28 -1.51
N VAL A 427 -25.31 -5.95 -0.35
CA VAL A 427 -24.08 -6.33 0.37
C VAL A 427 -23.97 -7.86 0.35
N LEU A 428 -22.88 -8.36 -0.22
CA LEU A 428 -22.57 -9.79 -0.31
C LEU A 428 -21.61 -10.18 0.82
N PRO A 429 -21.88 -11.25 1.57
CA PRO A 429 -21.01 -11.72 2.65
C PRO A 429 -19.75 -12.37 2.08
N ALA A 430 -18.59 -11.80 2.42
CA ALA A 430 -17.29 -12.32 2.01
C ALA A 430 -16.66 -13.22 3.08
N THR A 431 -15.88 -14.22 2.65
CA THR A 431 -15.11 -15.11 3.55
C THR A 431 -13.88 -14.40 4.11
N MET A 432 -13.50 -14.76 5.34
CA MET A 432 -12.22 -14.41 5.95
C MET A 432 -11.17 -15.49 5.66
N ALA A 433 -9.90 -15.20 5.90
CA ALA A 433 -8.79 -16.05 5.48
C ALA A 433 -8.86 -17.51 5.93
N GLY A 434 -9.38 -17.81 7.13
CA GLY A 434 -9.57 -19.20 7.60
C GLY A 434 -10.67 -19.99 6.88
N GLU A 435 -11.45 -19.35 6.00
CA GLU A 435 -12.64 -19.90 5.36
C GLU A 435 -12.47 -20.18 3.86
N HIS A 436 -11.29 -19.88 3.26
CA HIS A 436 -11.00 -20.10 1.85
C HIS A 436 -9.54 -20.49 1.63
N ASP A 437 -9.26 -21.11 0.50
CA ASP A 437 -7.92 -21.38 0.04
C ASP A 437 -7.35 -20.14 -0.69
N ASP A 438 -6.05 -19.89 -0.52
CA ASP A 438 -5.31 -18.86 -1.24
C ASP A 438 -3.80 -19.13 -1.21
N MET A 439 -3.04 -18.33 -1.95
CA MET A 439 -1.60 -18.24 -1.87
C MET A 439 -1.21 -16.78 -1.67
N MET A 440 -0.42 -16.50 -0.64
CA MET A 440 0.03 -15.14 -0.33
C MET A 440 1.42 -14.91 -0.89
N PHE A 441 1.59 -13.91 -1.73
CA PHE A 441 2.90 -13.34 -2.06
C PHE A 441 3.21 -12.19 -1.10
N SER A 442 4.48 -11.81 -0.97
CA SER A 442 4.87 -10.72 -0.05
C SER A 442 5.48 -9.55 -0.80
N TRP A 443 5.28 -8.35 -0.29
CA TRP A 443 5.97 -7.16 -0.75
C TRP A 443 6.99 -6.62 0.28
N GLY A 444 7.40 -7.46 1.23
CA GLY A 444 8.44 -7.17 2.21
C GLY A 444 9.51 -8.26 2.37
N HIS A 445 9.31 -9.46 1.81
CA HIS A 445 10.25 -10.58 1.85
C HIS A 445 10.05 -11.53 0.67
N PHE A 446 10.88 -12.56 0.57
CA PHE A 446 10.90 -13.50 -0.57
C PHE A 446 10.17 -14.83 -0.30
N TYR A 447 9.17 -14.86 0.57
CA TYR A 447 8.39 -16.06 0.85
C TYR A 447 7.03 -16.02 0.18
N LEU A 448 6.67 -17.12 -0.50
CA LEU A 448 5.28 -17.48 -0.79
C LEU A 448 4.72 -18.24 0.40
N THR A 449 3.49 -17.97 0.78
CA THR A 449 2.83 -18.59 1.95
C THR A 449 1.48 -19.18 1.54
N LEU A 450 1.28 -20.47 1.86
CA LEU A 450 0.02 -21.15 1.63
C LEU A 450 -1.02 -20.72 2.67
N ASN A 451 -2.24 -20.48 2.22
CA ASN A 451 -3.40 -20.31 3.08
C ASN A 451 -4.41 -21.43 2.79
N GLU A 452 -4.61 -22.33 3.74
CA GLU A 452 -5.56 -23.42 3.63
C GLU A 452 -6.91 -23.03 4.23
N LYS A 453 -7.99 -23.45 3.61
CA LYS A 453 -9.33 -23.41 4.20
C LYS A 453 -9.36 -24.30 5.46
N ALA A 454 -9.37 -23.67 6.62
CA ALA A 454 -9.35 -24.35 7.90
C ALA A 454 -10.76 -24.70 8.44
N ILE A 455 -11.75 -23.84 8.15
CA ILE A 455 -13.14 -23.99 8.60
C ILE A 455 -14.12 -23.75 7.44
N GLU A 456 -15.36 -24.27 7.60
CA GLU A 456 -16.43 -23.87 6.69
C GLU A 456 -16.77 -22.40 6.87
N PRO A 457 -17.17 -21.71 5.78
CA PRO A 457 -17.57 -20.32 5.85
C PRO A 457 -18.68 -20.08 6.88
N CYS A 458 -18.53 -19.01 7.67
CA CYS A 458 -19.56 -18.62 8.62
C CYS A 458 -20.79 -18.10 7.88
N GLY A 459 -21.98 -18.60 8.27
CA GLY A 459 -23.23 -18.26 7.58
C GLY A 459 -23.25 -18.75 6.13
N GLU A 460 -23.51 -17.84 5.21
CA GLU A 460 -23.51 -18.10 3.78
C GLU A 460 -22.40 -17.31 3.06
N ALA A 461 -21.32 -16.94 3.78
CA ALA A 461 -20.20 -16.19 3.19
C ALA A 461 -19.53 -16.99 2.05
N ARG A 462 -19.09 -16.28 1.02
CA ARG A 462 -18.41 -16.86 -0.14
C ARG A 462 -17.11 -16.13 -0.44
N SER A 463 -16.12 -16.85 -0.97
CA SER A 463 -14.88 -16.23 -1.41
C SER A 463 -15.11 -15.29 -2.60
N ASN A 464 -14.24 -14.30 -2.79
CA ASN A 464 -14.35 -13.42 -3.95
C ASN A 464 -14.36 -14.21 -5.26
N ALA A 465 -13.48 -15.20 -5.38
CA ALA A 465 -13.44 -16.06 -6.57
C ALA A 465 -14.76 -16.83 -6.76
N GLU A 466 -15.39 -17.32 -5.69
CA GLU A 466 -16.71 -17.99 -5.80
C GLU A 466 -17.81 -17.01 -6.21
N ILE A 467 -17.82 -15.79 -5.68
CA ILE A 467 -18.78 -14.75 -6.09
C ILE A 467 -18.62 -14.46 -7.59
N PHE A 468 -17.39 -14.33 -8.10
CA PHE A 468 -17.16 -14.10 -9.52
C PHE A 468 -17.48 -15.33 -10.39
N ARG A 469 -17.35 -16.57 -9.87
CA ARG A 469 -17.86 -17.77 -10.56
C ARG A 469 -19.38 -17.73 -10.73
N LEU A 470 -20.12 -17.35 -9.68
CA LEU A 470 -21.58 -17.20 -9.75
C LEU A 470 -22.01 -16.12 -10.75
N LEU A 471 -21.36 -14.96 -10.71
CA LEU A 471 -21.63 -13.88 -11.67
C LEU A 471 -21.28 -14.30 -13.09
N SER A 472 -20.15 -14.98 -13.29
CA SER A 472 -19.73 -15.48 -14.60
C SER A 472 -20.73 -16.47 -15.18
N ALA A 473 -21.22 -17.41 -14.38
CA ALA A 473 -22.28 -18.35 -14.80
C ALA A 473 -23.59 -17.62 -15.20
N ALA A 474 -23.99 -16.59 -14.42
CA ALA A 474 -25.20 -15.79 -14.72
C ALA A 474 -25.08 -14.93 -16.00
N PHE A 475 -23.83 -14.61 -16.42
CA PHE A 475 -23.54 -13.93 -17.68
C PHE A 475 -23.19 -14.88 -18.83
N GLY A 476 -23.08 -16.19 -18.58
CA GLY A 476 -22.75 -17.21 -19.59
C GLY A 476 -21.27 -17.22 -19.96
N TYR A 477 -20.37 -17.01 -18.99
CA TYR A 477 -18.92 -16.99 -19.18
C TYR A 477 -18.25 -18.30 -18.74
N ASP A 478 -18.96 -19.41 -18.72
CA ASP A 478 -18.51 -20.75 -18.31
C ASP A 478 -17.61 -21.46 -19.36
N ASP A 479 -17.39 -20.84 -20.51
CA ASP A 479 -16.46 -21.29 -21.54
C ASP A 479 -14.97 -21.05 -21.19
N ASP A 480 -14.66 -20.21 -20.19
CA ASP A 480 -13.30 -20.05 -19.68
C ASP A 480 -13.11 -20.93 -18.43
N PRO A 481 -12.18 -21.92 -18.45
CA PRO A 481 -11.95 -22.84 -17.33
C PRO A 481 -11.70 -22.15 -15.99
N ARG A 482 -11.10 -20.99 -15.98
CA ARG A 482 -10.83 -20.22 -14.75
C ARG A 482 -12.09 -19.89 -13.94
N PHE A 483 -13.23 -19.68 -14.60
CA PHE A 483 -14.50 -19.42 -13.93
C PHE A 483 -15.17 -20.69 -13.36
N THR A 484 -14.51 -21.85 -13.52
CA THR A 484 -14.97 -23.14 -12.96
C THR A 484 -13.95 -23.77 -12.02
N MET A 485 -12.70 -23.29 -11.98
CA MET A 485 -11.65 -23.79 -11.09
C MET A 485 -11.97 -23.50 -9.62
N SER A 486 -11.55 -24.40 -8.72
CA SER A 486 -11.54 -24.14 -7.28
C SER A 486 -10.51 -23.06 -6.92
N ASP A 487 -10.60 -22.48 -5.72
CA ASP A 487 -9.68 -21.44 -5.27
C ASP A 487 -8.23 -21.93 -5.28
N MET A 488 -7.94 -23.16 -4.79
CA MET A 488 -6.58 -23.72 -4.83
C MET A 488 -6.12 -23.99 -6.27
N ALA A 489 -7.00 -24.48 -7.15
CA ALA A 489 -6.63 -24.68 -8.55
C ALA A 489 -6.31 -23.36 -9.27
N LEU A 490 -6.97 -22.26 -8.89
CA LEU A 490 -6.63 -20.91 -9.38
C LEU A 490 -5.28 -20.46 -8.86
N ALA A 491 -4.97 -20.66 -7.58
CA ALA A 491 -3.67 -20.33 -7.01
C ALA A 491 -2.52 -21.06 -7.75
N GLU A 492 -2.71 -22.37 -7.98
CA GLU A 492 -1.76 -23.18 -8.78
C GLU A 492 -1.64 -22.67 -10.22
N HIS A 493 -2.76 -22.31 -10.86
CA HIS A 493 -2.80 -21.83 -12.23
C HIS A 493 -2.11 -20.48 -12.43
N TYR A 494 -2.08 -19.62 -11.41
CA TYR A 494 -1.51 -18.28 -11.49
C TYR A 494 0.00 -18.25 -11.31
N LEU A 495 0.62 -19.32 -10.80
CA LEU A 495 2.07 -19.42 -10.62
C LEU A 495 2.77 -19.94 -11.89
N GLN A 496 3.94 -19.39 -12.18
CA GLN A 496 4.86 -19.84 -13.23
C GLN A 496 5.82 -20.88 -12.63
N TRP A 497 5.40 -22.13 -12.57
CA TRP A 497 6.16 -23.21 -11.93
C TRP A 497 7.52 -23.48 -12.54
N ASP A 498 7.71 -23.16 -13.84
CA ASP A 498 8.99 -23.30 -14.56
C ASP A 498 9.94 -22.11 -14.33
N ALA A 499 9.53 -21.09 -13.59
CA ALA A 499 10.38 -19.95 -13.31
C ALA A 499 11.58 -20.35 -12.42
N PRO A 500 12.78 -19.78 -12.65
CA PRO A 500 13.97 -20.10 -11.85
C PRO A 500 13.76 -19.90 -10.34
N GLN A 501 12.92 -18.94 -9.95
CA GLN A 501 12.58 -18.63 -8.56
C GLN A 501 11.81 -19.76 -7.87
N MET A 502 11.21 -20.69 -8.64
CA MET A 502 10.46 -21.85 -8.16
C MET A 502 11.29 -23.14 -8.19
N ALA A 503 12.60 -23.07 -8.43
CA ALA A 503 13.44 -24.25 -8.54
C ALA A 503 13.37 -25.14 -7.29
N GLY A 504 13.00 -26.40 -7.47
CA GLY A 504 12.91 -27.40 -6.40
C GLY A 504 11.60 -27.40 -5.59
N ILE A 505 10.55 -26.72 -6.11
CA ILE A 505 9.28 -26.57 -5.39
C ILE A 505 8.11 -27.04 -6.21
N ASP A 506 7.16 -27.65 -5.49
CA ASP A 506 5.85 -28.05 -5.97
C ASP A 506 4.79 -27.86 -4.88
N MET A 507 3.56 -28.19 -5.20
CA MET A 507 2.46 -28.11 -4.24
C MET A 507 2.58 -29.09 -3.07
N GLU A 508 3.30 -30.20 -3.21
CA GLU A 508 3.56 -31.14 -2.11
C GLU A 508 4.43 -30.48 -1.04
N HIS A 509 5.43 -29.71 -1.48
CA HIS A 509 6.27 -28.91 -0.58
C HIS A 509 5.45 -27.89 0.21
N PHE A 510 4.56 -27.13 -0.46
CA PHE A 510 3.69 -26.16 0.21
C PHE A 510 2.75 -26.82 1.24
N ARG A 511 2.15 -27.96 0.91
CA ARG A 511 1.29 -28.70 1.81
C ARG A 511 2.05 -29.26 3.02
N ALA A 512 3.34 -29.55 2.87
CA ALA A 512 4.19 -30.06 3.96
C ALA A 512 4.67 -28.96 4.91
N HIS A 513 4.94 -27.76 4.42
CA HIS A 513 5.64 -26.70 5.15
C HIS A 513 4.84 -25.39 5.32
N GLY A 514 3.83 -25.14 4.49
CA GLY A 514 2.98 -23.94 4.52
C GLY A 514 3.63 -22.67 3.93
N TYR A 515 4.90 -22.69 3.60
CA TYR A 515 5.60 -21.56 2.98
C TYR A 515 6.81 -22.02 2.17
N PHE A 516 7.33 -21.14 1.35
CA PHE A 516 8.56 -21.37 0.62
C PHE A 516 9.31 -20.06 0.38
N HIS A 517 10.64 -20.09 0.59
CA HIS A 517 11.54 -19.02 0.16
C HIS A 517 11.89 -19.19 -1.32
N LEU A 518 11.66 -18.14 -2.13
CA LEU A 518 12.01 -18.16 -3.55
C LEU A 518 13.49 -18.50 -3.75
N ALA A 519 13.82 -19.22 -4.83
CA ALA A 519 15.20 -19.59 -5.17
C ALA A 519 15.96 -18.37 -5.77
N VAL A 520 16.17 -17.35 -4.95
CA VAL A 520 16.81 -16.07 -5.32
C VAL A 520 18.12 -15.80 -4.56
N GLY A 521 18.73 -16.85 -4.03
CA GLY A 521 19.85 -16.79 -3.07
C GLY A 521 19.37 -16.89 -1.63
N THR A 522 20.31 -16.96 -0.71
CA THR A 522 20.04 -16.98 0.74
C THR A 522 20.35 -15.61 1.36
N PRO A 523 19.86 -15.33 2.57
CA PRO A 523 20.22 -14.10 3.29
C PRO A 523 21.75 -13.91 3.46
N ASP A 524 22.51 -15.00 3.47
CA ASP A 524 23.96 -14.97 3.70
C ASP A 524 24.78 -14.80 2.40
N ASP A 525 24.17 -15.02 1.23
CA ASP A 525 24.90 -15.01 -0.07
C ASP A 525 24.24 -14.17 -1.16
N ARG A 526 23.03 -13.62 -0.94
CA ARG A 526 22.35 -12.84 -1.96
C ARG A 526 23.09 -11.55 -2.28
N LEU A 527 23.60 -11.49 -3.51
CA LEU A 527 24.29 -10.35 -4.13
C LEU A 527 23.66 -10.08 -5.51
N PRO A 528 22.44 -9.48 -5.57
CA PRO A 528 21.68 -9.40 -6.81
C PRO A 528 22.40 -8.59 -7.89
N HIS A 529 23.22 -7.62 -7.50
CA HIS A 529 23.82 -6.65 -8.41
C HIS A 529 25.30 -6.34 -8.13
N ALA A 530 26.06 -7.26 -7.49
CA ALA A 530 27.49 -7.05 -7.23
C ALA A 530 28.30 -6.78 -8.50
N GLU A 531 27.92 -7.41 -9.62
CA GLU A 531 28.51 -7.22 -10.94
C GLU A 531 27.77 -6.19 -11.80
N GLY A 532 26.83 -5.44 -11.23
CA GLY A 532 26.08 -4.39 -11.91
C GLY A 532 25.10 -4.83 -12.98
N LYS A 533 24.71 -6.09 -13.02
CA LYS A 533 23.72 -6.62 -13.96
C LYS A 533 22.31 -6.27 -13.48
N PHE A 534 21.86 -5.06 -13.80
CA PHE A 534 20.49 -4.61 -13.51
C PHE A 534 19.55 -4.99 -14.65
N PRO A 535 18.31 -5.40 -14.38
CA PRO A 535 17.33 -5.73 -15.43
C PRO A 535 16.66 -4.48 -16.02
N THR A 536 17.45 -3.47 -16.34
CA THR A 536 17.07 -2.25 -17.07
C THR A 536 17.39 -2.38 -18.56
N PRO A 537 16.89 -1.51 -19.44
CA PRO A 537 17.23 -1.53 -20.86
C PRO A 537 18.74 -1.44 -21.15
N SER A 538 19.50 -0.72 -20.34
CA SER A 538 20.97 -0.61 -20.48
C SER A 538 21.74 -1.72 -19.78
N GLY A 539 21.10 -2.56 -18.97
CA GLY A 539 21.75 -3.51 -18.09
C GLY A 539 22.45 -2.86 -16.87
N LYS A 540 22.20 -1.57 -16.61
CA LYS A 540 22.86 -0.73 -15.60
C LYS A 540 21.82 0.05 -14.80
N VAL A 541 22.24 0.69 -13.71
CA VAL A 541 21.42 1.70 -13.02
C VAL A 541 21.22 2.91 -13.95
N GLU A 542 19.99 3.32 -14.18
CA GLU A 542 19.68 4.43 -15.09
C GLU A 542 19.34 5.72 -14.33
N PHE A 543 20.34 6.60 -14.18
CA PHE A 543 20.12 7.95 -13.67
C PHE A 543 19.45 8.84 -14.72
N LEU A 544 19.86 8.70 -15.99
CA LEU A 544 19.32 9.43 -17.12
C LEU A 544 18.39 8.55 -17.95
N LEU A 545 17.15 8.96 -18.11
CA LEU A 545 16.18 8.36 -19.03
C LEU A 545 16.42 8.90 -20.44
N LYS A 546 16.89 8.06 -21.35
CA LYS A 546 17.24 8.48 -22.72
C LYS A 546 16.03 8.91 -23.54
N ASP A 547 14.85 8.38 -23.27
CA ASP A 547 13.62 8.62 -24.01
C ASP A 547 12.47 9.09 -23.08
N ALA A 548 12.78 10.05 -22.23
CA ALA A 548 11.82 10.56 -21.25
C ALA A 548 10.55 11.16 -21.88
N LYS A 549 10.65 11.71 -23.09
CA LYS A 549 9.50 12.33 -23.78
C LYS A 549 8.47 11.33 -24.31
N ASN A 550 8.92 10.09 -24.63
CA ASN A 550 8.06 9.00 -25.09
C ASN A 550 7.87 7.95 -23.99
N PHE A 551 8.15 8.33 -22.75
CA PHE A 551 8.05 7.43 -21.64
C PHE A 551 6.63 6.90 -21.49
N VAL A 552 6.51 5.60 -21.53
CA VAL A 552 5.31 4.86 -21.14
C VAL A 552 5.64 4.21 -19.82
N ALA A 553 4.88 4.55 -18.76
CA ALA A 553 5.06 3.89 -17.47
C ALA A 553 4.96 2.38 -17.68
N PRO A 554 5.97 1.59 -17.25
CA PRO A 554 5.86 0.16 -17.35
C PRO A 554 4.61 -0.25 -16.56
N PRO A 555 3.81 -1.19 -17.08
CA PRO A 555 2.64 -1.64 -16.38
C PRO A 555 3.10 -2.17 -15.03
N PHE A 556 2.44 -1.74 -13.98
CA PHE A 556 2.47 -2.49 -12.74
C PHE A 556 1.98 -3.88 -13.10
N ARG A 557 2.78 -4.92 -12.90
CA ARG A 557 2.50 -6.28 -13.43
C ARG A 557 1.16 -6.87 -12.98
N MET A 558 0.57 -6.32 -11.90
CA MET A 558 -0.76 -6.68 -11.39
C MET A 558 -1.89 -5.90 -12.03
N MET A 559 -1.59 -4.92 -12.87
CA MET A 559 -2.56 -4.05 -13.49
C MET A 559 -2.31 -4.07 -14.97
N TYR A 560 -3.30 -3.72 -15.74
CA TYR A 560 -3.20 -3.64 -17.19
C TYR A 560 -2.07 -2.72 -17.61
N GLU A 561 -1.69 -2.81 -18.88
CA GLU A 561 -0.85 -1.83 -19.52
C GLU A 561 -1.52 -0.46 -19.49
N ASP A 562 -1.45 0.26 -18.39
CA ASP A 562 -1.75 1.67 -18.42
C ASP A 562 -0.50 2.46 -18.78
N LYS A 563 -0.70 3.18 -19.82
CA LYS A 563 0.31 3.98 -20.46
C LYS A 563 0.12 5.40 -20.00
N GLN A 564 0.89 5.84 -19.00
CA GLN A 564 1.14 7.26 -18.87
C GLN A 564 1.87 7.72 -20.12
N SER A 565 1.12 7.86 -21.22
CA SER A 565 1.65 8.44 -22.44
C SER A 565 1.54 9.96 -22.36
N GLY A 566 2.64 10.66 -22.57
CA GLY A 566 2.66 12.10 -22.82
C GLY A 566 2.83 13.02 -21.61
N GLU A 567 3.18 12.52 -20.42
CA GLU A 567 3.69 13.38 -19.36
C GLU A 567 5.15 13.76 -19.66
N ASP A 568 5.49 15.03 -19.53
CA ASP A 568 6.88 15.51 -19.54
C ASP A 568 7.60 15.00 -18.27
N VAL A 569 8.14 13.79 -18.34
CA VAL A 569 8.95 13.24 -17.25
C VAL A 569 10.33 13.87 -17.31
N ASP A 570 10.77 14.49 -16.22
CA ASP A 570 12.16 14.94 -16.11
C ASP A 570 13.09 13.72 -16.26
N PRO A 571 14.01 13.73 -17.24
CA PRO A 571 14.88 12.60 -17.50
C PRO A 571 15.82 12.26 -16.34
N LEU A 572 16.10 13.20 -15.44
CA LEU A 572 16.97 13.06 -14.29
C LEU A 572 16.18 13.01 -12.97
N PRO A 573 16.66 12.32 -11.95
CA PRO A 573 16.12 12.46 -10.60
C PRO A 573 16.30 13.91 -10.12
N GLY A 574 15.36 14.36 -9.29
CA GLY A 574 15.37 15.74 -8.81
C GLY A 574 14.35 15.96 -7.69
N TYR A 575 14.18 17.23 -7.34
CA TYR A 575 13.20 17.66 -6.36
C TYR A 575 12.05 18.42 -7.03
N VAL A 576 10.85 17.94 -6.78
CA VAL A 576 9.60 18.64 -7.09
C VAL A 576 8.92 18.98 -5.77
N PRO A 577 8.65 20.26 -5.47
CA PRO A 577 8.03 20.64 -4.21
C PRO A 577 6.61 20.08 -4.06
N PRO A 578 6.12 19.86 -2.83
CA PRO A 578 4.72 19.52 -2.57
C PRO A 578 3.78 20.53 -3.22
N ARG A 579 2.61 20.08 -3.72
CA ARG A 579 1.62 21.01 -4.30
C ARG A 579 1.08 22.03 -3.29
N GLU A 580 0.86 21.54 -2.07
CA GLU A 580 0.41 22.37 -0.95
C GLU A 580 1.48 22.35 0.16
N SER A 581 2.28 23.40 0.18
CA SER A 581 3.20 23.70 1.27
C SER A 581 3.30 25.22 1.44
N PRO A 582 3.84 25.72 2.57
CA PRO A 582 4.08 27.16 2.72
C PRO A 582 4.97 27.76 1.64
N ASP A 583 5.89 26.96 1.10
CA ASP A 583 6.84 27.40 0.08
C ASP A 583 6.23 27.37 -1.34
N SER A 584 5.46 26.34 -1.69
CA SER A 584 4.86 26.17 -3.03
C SER A 584 3.51 26.88 -3.20
N ASN A 585 2.73 27.03 -2.14
CA ASN A 585 1.42 27.65 -2.14
C ASN A 585 1.23 28.62 -0.95
N PRO A 586 1.95 29.74 -0.92
CA PRO A 586 1.96 30.68 0.21
C PRO A 586 0.58 31.32 0.48
N ASP A 587 -0.27 31.48 -0.54
CA ASP A 587 -1.60 32.05 -0.35
C ASP A 587 -2.56 31.05 0.34
N LEU A 588 -2.48 29.78 -0.01
CA LEU A 588 -3.21 28.73 0.69
C LEU A 588 -2.71 28.60 2.15
N ALA A 589 -1.39 28.71 2.35
CA ALA A 589 -0.76 28.60 3.67
C ALA A 589 -1.17 29.75 4.63
N LYS A 590 -1.54 30.93 4.12
CA LYS A 590 -2.12 31.98 4.97
C LYS A 590 -3.42 31.57 5.62
N ARG A 591 -4.20 30.71 4.97
CA ARG A 591 -5.47 30.18 5.46
C ARG A 591 -5.33 28.87 6.24
N TYR A 592 -4.43 28.01 5.78
CA TYR A 592 -4.19 26.66 6.28
C TYR A 592 -2.68 26.47 6.50
N PRO A 593 -2.14 26.93 7.63
CA PRO A 593 -0.69 27.06 7.81
C PRO A 593 0.05 25.77 8.20
N LEU A 594 -0.68 24.68 8.47
CA LEU A 594 -0.09 23.43 8.95
C LEU A 594 -0.13 22.36 7.87
N ASN A 595 1.01 21.72 7.64
CA ASN A 595 1.07 20.54 6.80
C ASN A 595 0.61 19.31 7.61
N VAL A 596 -0.20 18.44 7.01
CA VAL A 596 -0.66 17.22 7.66
C VAL A 596 -0.02 15.99 7.02
N ILE A 597 0.50 15.09 7.86
CA ILE A 597 0.91 13.75 7.45
C ILE A 597 0.06 12.70 8.15
N SER A 598 -0.26 11.63 7.42
CA SER A 598 -1.26 10.63 7.85
C SER A 598 -0.67 9.22 7.83
N PRO A 599 0.22 8.88 8.80
CA PRO A 599 0.79 7.55 8.88
C PRO A 599 -0.26 6.49 9.26
N LYS A 600 0.01 5.23 8.91
CA LYS A 600 -0.79 4.08 9.37
C LYS A 600 -0.79 4.01 10.90
N SER A 601 -1.95 3.66 11.49
CA SER A 601 -2.06 3.46 12.93
C SER A 601 -1.35 2.17 13.38
N HIS A 602 -1.01 2.08 14.67
CA HIS A 602 -0.38 0.88 15.21
C HIS A 602 -1.41 -0.22 15.49
N GLY A 603 -2.61 0.14 15.95
CA GLY A 603 -3.65 -0.80 16.36
C GLY A 603 -4.58 -1.28 15.25
N PHE A 604 -4.70 -0.51 14.16
CA PHE A 604 -5.52 -0.83 13.00
C PHE A 604 -4.65 -1.10 11.76
N LEU A 605 -5.24 -1.77 10.78
CA LEU A 605 -4.63 -1.86 9.45
C LEU A 605 -5.56 -1.21 8.44
N ASN A 606 -5.18 -0.03 7.95
CA ASN A 606 -6.08 0.81 7.18
C ASN A 606 -7.42 0.96 7.96
N SER A 607 -8.58 0.61 7.36
CA SER A 607 -9.87 0.59 8.07
C SER A 607 -10.23 -0.76 8.71
N CYS A 608 -9.38 -1.79 8.58
CA CYS A 608 -9.61 -3.09 9.22
C CYS A 608 -9.42 -2.99 10.73
N TYR A 609 -10.28 -3.66 11.49
CA TYR A 609 -10.32 -3.66 12.96
C TYR A 609 -10.77 -2.37 13.63
N ALA A 610 -10.98 -1.29 12.89
CA ALA A 610 -11.40 -0.02 13.44
C ALA A 610 -12.86 -0.01 13.97
N ASN A 611 -13.62 -1.08 13.72
CA ASN A 611 -14.94 -1.35 14.27
C ASN A 611 -14.92 -2.26 15.52
N GLU A 612 -13.76 -2.81 15.90
CA GLU A 612 -13.66 -3.70 17.05
C GLU A 612 -13.41 -2.97 18.35
N LYS A 613 -14.34 -3.10 19.31
CA LYS A 613 -14.33 -2.37 20.58
C LYS A 613 -13.01 -2.51 21.36
N HIS A 614 -12.42 -3.71 21.40
CA HIS A 614 -11.16 -3.93 22.13
C HIS A 614 -9.96 -3.30 21.40
N LYS A 615 -9.96 -3.27 20.06
CA LYS A 615 -8.92 -2.60 19.26
C LYS A 615 -9.05 -1.07 19.39
N ILE A 616 -10.28 -0.54 19.33
CA ILE A 616 -10.57 0.88 19.56
C ILE A 616 -10.08 1.29 20.96
N LYS A 617 -10.38 0.47 21.99
CA LYS A 617 -9.92 0.74 23.37
C LYS A 617 -8.39 0.77 23.45
N GLY A 618 -7.69 -0.10 22.72
CA GLY A 618 -6.21 -0.15 22.68
C GLY A 618 -5.57 1.00 21.91
N GLN A 619 -6.16 1.39 20.78
CA GLN A 619 -5.66 2.48 19.92
C GLN A 619 -6.04 3.87 20.48
N GLY A 620 -7.17 3.99 21.13
CA GLY A 620 -7.80 5.26 21.55
C GLY A 620 -8.60 5.91 20.42
N GLU A 621 -9.24 7.03 20.75
CA GLU A 621 -9.93 7.87 19.78
C GLU A 621 -8.96 8.48 18.75
N GLN A 622 -9.48 8.98 17.63
CA GLN A 622 -8.69 9.75 16.66
C GLN A 622 -7.92 10.85 17.39
N PHE A 623 -6.63 10.94 17.16
CA PHE A 623 -5.79 11.95 17.78
C PHE A 623 -4.98 12.73 16.73
N VAL A 624 -4.54 13.92 17.14
CA VAL A 624 -3.73 14.84 16.32
C VAL A 624 -2.49 15.21 17.12
N LEU A 625 -1.31 14.79 16.67
CA LEU A 625 -0.05 15.27 17.22
C LEU A 625 0.17 16.70 16.73
N ILE A 626 0.52 17.60 17.62
CA ILE A 626 0.78 19.02 17.34
C ILE A 626 1.93 19.52 18.20
N SER A 627 2.79 20.37 17.64
CA SER A 627 3.90 20.93 18.40
C SER A 627 3.42 21.87 19.52
N PRO A 628 4.20 22.02 20.63
CA PRO A 628 3.85 22.95 21.71
C PRO A 628 3.64 24.38 21.23
N LYS A 629 4.43 24.84 20.27
CA LYS A 629 4.32 26.18 19.68
C LYS A 629 3.03 26.37 18.89
N ASP A 630 2.69 25.41 18.03
CA ASP A 630 1.50 25.47 17.21
C ASP A 630 0.22 25.33 18.06
N ALA A 631 0.25 24.50 19.11
CA ALA A 631 -0.80 24.36 20.08
C ALA A 631 -1.05 25.66 20.87
N ALA A 632 0.04 26.26 21.38
CA ALA A 632 -0.03 27.52 22.13
C ALA A 632 -0.60 28.66 21.27
N ALA A 633 -0.17 28.78 20.00
CA ALA A 633 -0.67 29.79 19.06
C ALA A 633 -2.18 29.68 18.80
N ARG A 634 -2.80 28.52 19.09
CA ARG A 634 -4.22 28.21 18.89
C ARG A 634 -4.99 28.02 20.21
N THR A 635 -4.33 28.29 21.35
CA THR A 635 -4.92 28.09 22.68
C THR A 635 -5.40 26.64 22.90
N ILE A 636 -4.69 25.66 22.31
CA ILE A 636 -4.96 24.22 22.43
C ILE A 636 -4.09 23.66 23.55
N ARG A 637 -4.68 22.82 24.41
CA ARG A 637 -4.00 22.06 25.46
C ARG A 637 -4.00 20.58 25.10
N ASP A 638 -3.09 19.81 25.70
CA ASP A 638 -3.08 18.37 25.59
C ASP A 638 -4.41 17.77 26.05
N GLY A 639 -4.98 16.86 25.24
CA GLY A 639 -6.30 16.26 25.47
C GLY A 639 -7.50 17.08 24.99
N ASP A 640 -7.33 18.33 24.55
CA ASP A 640 -8.47 19.13 24.04
C ASP A 640 -9.04 18.49 22.77
N PRO A 641 -10.39 18.49 22.59
CA PRO A 641 -10.98 18.16 21.31
C PRO A 641 -10.64 19.25 20.28
N VAL A 642 -10.20 18.83 19.13
CA VAL A 642 -9.80 19.71 18.02
C VAL A 642 -10.44 19.30 16.72
N ARG A 643 -10.77 20.30 15.90
CA ARG A 643 -11.18 20.16 14.51
C ARG A 643 -10.01 20.49 13.60
N VAL A 644 -9.68 19.58 12.70
CA VAL A 644 -8.70 19.74 11.61
C VAL A 644 -9.47 19.94 10.32
N TYR A 645 -9.19 21.01 9.58
CA TYR A 645 -10.00 21.36 8.41
C TYR A 645 -9.23 22.10 7.34
N ASN A 646 -9.73 21.98 6.12
CA ASN A 646 -9.36 22.82 4.97
C ASN A 646 -10.60 23.07 4.09
N HIS A 647 -10.37 23.49 2.83
CA HIS A 647 -11.47 23.77 1.90
C HIS A 647 -12.19 22.52 1.37
N ARG A 648 -11.62 21.31 1.54
CA ARG A 648 -12.21 20.03 1.12
C ARG A 648 -13.12 19.41 2.18
N GLY A 649 -12.81 19.61 3.45
CA GLY A 649 -13.58 19.05 4.55
C GLY A 649 -12.89 19.17 5.89
N ASP A 650 -13.32 18.32 6.82
CA ASP A 650 -12.81 18.30 8.18
C ASP A 650 -12.94 16.94 8.85
N PHE A 651 -12.26 16.81 9.99
CA PHE A 651 -12.46 15.76 10.98
C PHE A 651 -12.12 16.26 12.37
N GLU A 652 -12.60 15.55 13.40
CA GLU A 652 -12.29 15.85 14.79
C GLU A 652 -11.40 14.77 15.42
N GLY A 653 -10.62 15.17 16.43
CA GLY A 653 -9.78 14.29 17.21
C GLY A 653 -9.34 14.94 18.51
N LEU A 654 -8.57 14.22 19.32
CA LEU A 654 -7.96 14.74 20.55
C LEU A 654 -6.55 15.25 20.26
N ALA A 655 -6.25 16.48 20.68
CA ALA A 655 -4.91 17.03 20.59
C ALA A 655 -3.93 16.23 21.48
N ARG A 656 -2.77 15.91 20.96
CA ARG A 656 -1.61 15.42 21.72
C ARG A 656 -0.47 16.39 21.48
N VAL A 657 -0.19 17.21 22.47
CA VAL A 657 0.86 18.21 22.40
C VAL A 657 2.20 17.52 22.66
N THR A 658 3.11 17.55 21.68
CA THR A 658 4.37 16.78 21.74
C THR A 658 5.47 17.36 20.86
N ASP A 659 6.73 17.16 21.27
CA ASP A 659 7.92 17.46 20.48
C ASP A 659 8.26 16.36 19.43
N ASP A 660 7.42 15.34 19.28
CA ASP A 660 7.59 14.31 18.25
C ASP A 660 7.27 14.82 16.83
N VAL A 661 6.71 16.01 16.72
CA VAL A 661 6.42 16.71 15.45
C VAL A 661 7.08 18.09 15.46
N ARG A 662 7.55 18.51 14.29
CA ARG A 662 8.12 19.86 14.13
C ARG A 662 7.04 20.92 14.03
N ASP A 663 7.41 22.18 14.27
CA ASP A 663 6.53 23.33 14.05
C ASP A 663 6.04 23.37 12.59
N GLY A 664 4.79 23.74 12.40
CA GLY A 664 4.14 23.80 11.09
C GLY A 664 3.65 22.45 10.55
N VAL A 665 3.77 21.36 11.32
CA VAL A 665 3.35 20.01 10.95
C VAL A 665 2.44 19.41 12.00
N ILE A 666 1.39 18.73 11.56
CA ILE A 666 0.59 17.85 12.40
C ILE A 666 0.62 16.42 11.88
N VAL A 667 0.39 15.47 12.81
CA VAL A 667 0.25 14.05 12.47
C VAL A 667 -1.10 13.54 12.92
N ALA A 668 -1.87 12.97 11.99
CA ALA A 668 -3.14 12.32 12.28
C ALA A 668 -3.19 10.95 11.63
N THR A 669 -3.21 9.88 12.44
CA THR A 669 -3.19 8.51 11.90
C THR A 669 -4.46 8.19 11.14
N LEU A 670 -4.32 7.48 10.02
CA LEU A 670 -5.46 6.99 9.22
C LEU A 670 -6.07 5.72 9.85
N GLY A 671 -7.25 5.33 9.37
CA GLY A 671 -7.87 4.03 9.67
C GLY A 671 -9.20 4.10 10.44
N TYR A 672 -9.50 5.20 11.05
CA TYR A 672 -10.77 5.37 11.78
C TYR A 672 -11.97 5.45 10.83
N TRP A 673 -13.05 4.75 11.16
CA TRP A 673 -14.32 4.88 10.45
C TRP A 673 -15.00 6.19 10.80
N ARG A 674 -15.55 6.89 9.80
CA ARG A 674 -16.28 8.15 9.98
C ARG A 674 -17.42 8.00 10.99
N SER A 675 -18.25 6.96 10.82
CA SER A 675 -19.41 6.68 11.68
C SER A 675 -19.08 6.38 13.14
N LEU A 676 -17.81 6.10 13.45
CA LEU A 676 -17.32 5.81 14.80
C LEU A 676 -16.42 6.92 15.36
N ASN A 677 -16.22 7.99 14.61
CA ASN A 677 -15.48 9.18 15.03
C ASN A 677 -16.36 10.18 15.79
N ARG A 678 -15.74 11.21 16.39
CA ARG A 678 -16.42 12.32 17.06
C ARG A 678 -17.26 13.16 16.10
N SER A 679 -16.76 13.32 14.88
CA SER A 679 -17.49 13.97 13.78
C SER A 679 -17.67 12.95 12.66
N ASP A 680 -18.60 13.23 11.74
CA ASP A 680 -18.78 12.44 10.52
C ASP A 680 -17.68 12.81 9.48
N GLY A 681 -16.40 12.75 9.90
CA GLY A 681 -15.22 13.07 9.12
C GLY A 681 -14.09 12.06 9.34
N SER A 682 -13.16 12.03 8.41
CA SER A 682 -11.91 11.24 8.51
C SER A 682 -10.75 12.07 7.98
N VAL A 683 -9.53 11.61 8.21
CA VAL A 683 -8.32 12.25 7.67
C VAL A 683 -8.41 12.40 6.13
N ASN A 684 -9.10 11.49 5.44
CA ASN A 684 -9.27 11.58 3.99
C ASN A 684 -10.33 12.60 3.54
N SER A 685 -11.10 13.17 4.46
CA SER A 685 -11.98 14.31 4.14
C SER A 685 -11.22 15.57 3.75
N ILE A 686 -9.95 15.70 4.21
CA ILE A 686 -9.09 16.86 3.90
C ILE A 686 -8.06 16.56 2.82
N SER A 687 -7.96 15.32 2.33
CA SER A 687 -6.94 14.90 1.38
C SER A 687 -7.35 15.20 -0.06
N SER A 688 -6.36 15.56 -0.89
CA SER A 688 -6.54 15.82 -2.32
C SER A 688 -6.52 14.52 -3.13
N ASP A 689 -7.28 14.47 -4.23
CA ASP A 689 -7.26 13.41 -5.23
C ASP A 689 -6.24 13.66 -6.38
N GLU A 690 -5.33 14.59 -6.19
CA GLU A 690 -4.25 14.91 -7.13
C GLU A 690 -3.18 13.81 -7.16
N PHE A 691 -2.51 13.67 -8.31
CA PHE A 691 -1.51 12.63 -8.55
C PHE A 691 -0.08 13.12 -8.28
N CYS A 692 0.80 12.20 -7.88
CA CYS A 692 2.22 12.42 -8.03
C CYS A 692 2.62 12.40 -9.51
N GLY A 693 3.69 13.11 -9.86
CA GLY A 693 4.12 13.29 -11.25
C GLY A 693 4.66 12.03 -11.94
N LEU A 694 4.79 10.92 -11.25
CA LEU A 694 5.26 9.66 -11.80
C LEU A 694 4.46 8.50 -11.19
N GLY A 695 3.86 7.64 -12.02
CA GLY A 695 3.06 6.51 -11.58
C GLY A 695 1.67 6.85 -11.03
N ARG A 696 1.24 8.12 -11.08
CA ARG A 696 -0.10 8.60 -10.68
C ARG A 696 -0.55 8.16 -9.29
N ALA A 697 0.42 8.02 -8.35
CA ALA A 697 0.14 7.69 -6.96
C ALA A 697 -0.51 8.87 -6.22
N PRO A 698 -1.19 8.62 -5.07
CA PRO A 698 -1.84 9.68 -4.30
C PRO A 698 -0.85 10.62 -3.62
N THR A 699 -1.20 11.90 -3.56
CA THR A 699 -0.44 12.93 -2.84
C THR A 699 -1.01 13.18 -1.43
N PHE A 700 -1.25 12.12 -0.65
CA PHE A 700 -1.91 12.18 0.67
C PHE A 700 -1.21 13.08 1.69
N SER A 701 0.06 13.41 1.50
CA SER A 701 0.81 14.28 2.41
C SER A 701 1.02 15.70 1.86
N ASP A 702 0.49 16.01 0.68
CA ASP A 702 0.49 17.35 0.10
C ASP A 702 -0.79 18.11 0.47
N ASN A 703 -1.06 18.25 1.77
CA ASN A 703 -2.28 18.90 2.23
C ASN A 703 -1.97 19.91 3.33
N LEU A 704 -2.48 21.13 3.15
CA LEU A 704 -2.46 22.17 4.17
C LEU A 704 -3.80 22.23 4.91
N VAL A 705 -3.72 22.41 6.21
CA VAL A 705 -4.88 22.44 7.12
C VAL A 705 -4.76 23.55 8.16
N GLN A 706 -5.88 23.85 8.80
CA GLN A 706 -5.95 24.60 10.06
C GLN A 706 -6.46 23.67 11.16
N VAL A 707 -6.04 23.93 12.37
CA VAL A 707 -6.51 23.24 13.58
C VAL A 707 -7.14 24.26 14.52
N ALA A 708 -8.33 23.97 15.00
CA ALA A 708 -9.04 24.80 15.96
C ALA A 708 -9.58 23.94 17.11
N ARG A 709 -9.65 24.52 18.30
CA ARG A 709 -10.30 23.88 19.44
C ARG A 709 -11.80 23.78 19.19
N VAL A 710 -12.39 22.64 19.51
CA VAL A 710 -13.86 22.45 19.56
C VAL A 710 -14.32 22.89 20.93
N ASN A 711 -15.33 23.79 20.99
CA ASN A 711 -15.88 24.32 22.23
C ASN A 711 -16.84 23.35 22.91
#